data_c9556f0842d2e028073d457563da1a22
#
_entry.id   c9556f0842d2e028073d457563da1a22
#
_cell.length_a   1.000
_cell.length_b   1.000
_cell.length_c   1.000
_cell.angle_alpha   90.00
_cell.angle_beta   90.00
_cell.angle_gamma   90.00
#
_symmetry.space_group_name_H-M   'P 1'
#
loop_
_entity.id
_entity.type
_entity.pdbx_description
1 polymer ?
#
loop_
_entity_poly.entity_id
_entity_poly.type
_entity_poly.pdbx_seq_one_letter_code
_entity_poly.pdbx_strand_id
1 'polypeptide(L)'
;MKQGYAHIAAPARWVIVMALVALSLLGGASAAAQTAKGSIKGRVTDVKGEGLPSVNITVKGTYYGAVTDIEGNFTVAGVSPGAYTIEISLLGYKTVQYTAFKISPGEAAPLNVKLEETVLSLGQEIVIVGEKPMFDIEETQSTRTISSEDIKVAAVQNVKDVVALQTGVVQADNEIHIRGGRSYENAYLIDGVSVQDPLGGTGFGLQLAPAAIQEVDVITGGYNAEYGQATSGVVNITTKEGAKQYNGSMGYKRDHFGFNKDSRSNTNTDIFDLSLSGPEPITHYLLPALGLQVPGSVSFFGTFYGNLTDGYTRWVERIVRGVPVGYDVRVPEKLRSSLYDGSSSLSPRRSNNWSWLSKLTWRPTSTFKLSYSYSQSVTIDQNSQTVQATLERVEANPGYQFEFQNIPDSANTFTQINVQHSLSFTHTLSPSTFYEVKLSRYTAHVRGDANGKYFDQYAEPKDIVTLPLDYYNQYTDTIGVIPGDGFYDIGNPTRWRDHFISEYTVKGDLTNNFTEKHRFKTGIEMRFQSMQMVDIVSPWFKPLGLNYDIYEVSPALGAVYAQDNITLKGMILNFGMRLDYWFPGKFVDDVLNEPLDSINVSESVRQSYFDETFSLFGQRWKARLSPRLGISHPVSDNQTLFFSYGHFSKLPRPQFVYSKLEKTSARSTFQTVGNPNLNPETTVSYELGLRNQLGESDVLTLTAYYKDIFDYITARTVRASSARISGGSYTTYVNLDYSRIRGVEVEYKTRLGAWFRGTLSGSYSIATGKSSAADEAVFNLQNGLEENIKEVPAVFDRPIQFSMNLNFTCKKDQPLFGFGKGILDDYNTYVRVFYQTGKRYNHQILVGYDASTGRPQYV
;
A
#
# COMPACT_ATOMS: atom_id res chain seq x y z
N MET A 1 38.62 4.70 27.92
CA MET A 1 37.78 5.85 27.68
C MET A 1 38.53 6.88 26.83
N LYS A 2 38.01 7.31 25.73
CA LYS A 2 38.54 8.14 24.63
C LYS A 2 39.15 7.31 23.49
N GLN A 3 38.24 6.86 22.59
CA GLN A 3 38.49 6.71 21.15
C GLN A 3 37.22 6.10 20.56
N GLY A 4 36.41 6.88 19.85
CA GLY A 4 35.18 6.37 19.25
C GLY A 4 34.31 7.40 18.51
N TYR A 5 34.82 8.60 18.24
CA TYR A 5 34.02 9.64 17.58
C TYR A 5 34.54 10.08 16.17
N ALA A 6 35.30 9.24 15.49
CA ALA A 6 35.97 9.68 14.25
C ALA A 6 35.30 9.20 12.94
N HIS A 7 34.22 8.47 12.95
CA HIS A 7 33.63 7.90 11.71
C HIS A 7 32.21 8.39 11.31
N ILE A 8 31.61 9.36 12.02
CA ILE A 8 30.29 9.93 11.65
C ILE A 8 30.41 11.15 10.72
N ALA A 9 31.61 11.66 10.46
CA ALA A 9 31.80 12.90 9.74
C ALA A 9 31.75 12.81 8.20
N ALA A 10 31.86 11.65 7.59
CA ALA A 10 31.91 11.51 6.14
C ALA A 10 30.56 11.70 5.41
N PRO A 11 29.45 11.08 5.85
CA PRO A 11 28.17 11.27 5.16
C PRO A 11 27.57 12.66 5.39
N ALA A 12 27.80 13.28 6.55
CA ALA A 12 27.31 14.63 6.82
C ALA A 12 27.97 15.69 5.93
N ARG A 13 29.24 15.49 5.50
CA ARG A 13 29.90 16.41 4.57
C ARG A 13 29.28 16.40 3.17
N TRP A 14 28.81 15.26 2.68
CA TRP A 14 28.15 15.18 1.38
C TRP A 14 26.74 15.76 1.40
N VAL A 15 26.01 15.64 2.50
CA VAL A 15 24.70 16.27 2.68
C VAL A 15 24.84 17.80 2.74
N ILE A 16 25.87 18.30 3.42
CA ILE A 16 26.18 19.75 3.48
C ILE A 16 26.65 20.26 2.10
N VAL A 17 27.45 19.48 1.37
CA VAL A 17 27.86 19.84 0.00
C VAL A 17 26.66 19.84 -0.95
N MET A 18 25.76 18.87 -0.86
CA MET A 18 24.52 18.86 -1.65
C MET A 18 23.59 20.03 -1.27
N ALA A 19 23.47 20.36 0.02
CA ALA A 19 22.70 21.52 0.47
C ALA A 19 23.33 22.84 0.03
N LEU A 20 24.67 22.96 0.01
CA LEU A 20 25.40 24.16 -0.47
C LEU A 20 25.36 24.28 -1.99
N VAL A 21 25.37 23.17 -2.73
CA VAL A 21 25.15 23.17 -4.18
C VAL A 21 23.71 23.55 -4.52
N ALA A 22 22.72 23.07 -3.74
CA ALA A 22 21.33 23.50 -3.86
C ALA A 22 21.14 24.99 -3.51
N LEU A 23 21.85 25.49 -2.50
CA LEU A 23 21.84 26.92 -2.13
C LEU A 23 22.57 27.82 -3.16
N SER A 24 23.64 27.33 -3.79
CA SER A 24 24.34 28.08 -4.84
C SER A 24 23.57 28.14 -6.17
N LEU A 25 22.70 27.15 -6.43
CA LEU A 25 21.75 27.18 -7.54
C LEU A 25 20.58 28.16 -7.29
N LEU A 26 20.28 28.49 -6.03
CA LEU A 26 19.27 29.48 -5.66
C LEU A 26 19.76 30.94 -5.70
N GLY A 27 21.07 31.16 -5.75
CA GLY A 27 21.67 32.50 -5.74
C GLY A 27 21.76 33.20 -7.10
N GLY A 28 21.34 32.57 -8.18
CA GLY A 28 21.41 33.07 -9.57
C GLY A 28 20.13 33.74 -10.10
N ALA A 29 19.17 34.11 -9.26
CA ALA A 29 17.98 34.82 -9.72
C ALA A 29 18.35 36.28 -10.07
N SER A 30 18.69 36.50 -11.33
CA SER A 30 18.73 37.83 -11.92
C SER A 30 17.38 38.50 -11.76
N ALA A 31 17.36 39.74 -11.24
CA ALA A 31 16.16 40.57 -11.19
C ALA A 31 15.60 40.76 -12.62
N ALA A 32 14.70 39.90 -13.05
CA ALA A 32 13.92 40.12 -14.25
C ALA A 32 12.91 41.22 -13.92
N ALA A 33 12.97 42.32 -14.68
CA ALA A 33 12.00 43.40 -14.63
C ALA A 33 10.60 42.83 -14.74
N GLN A 34 9.72 43.09 -13.75
CA GLN A 34 8.31 42.70 -13.78
C GLN A 34 7.64 43.30 -15.02
N THR A 35 7.45 42.53 -16.08
CA THR A 35 6.60 42.89 -17.22
C THR A 35 5.17 42.94 -16.73
N ALA A 36 4.46 44.05 -16.95
CA ALA A 36 3.08 44.22 -16.57
C ALA A 36 2.24 43.09 -17.19
N LYS A 37 1.50 42.36 -16.36
CA LYS A 37 0.62 41.25 -16.79
C LYS A 37 -0.60 41.77 -17.55
N GLY A 38 -1.04 41.05 -18.58
CA GLY A 38 -2.26 41.34 -19.35
C GLY A 38 -3.48 40.61 -18.79
N SER A 39 -4.62 40.81 -19.40
CA SER A 39 -5.86 40.06 -19.10
C SER A 39 -6.63 39.76 -20.39
N ILE A 40 -7.49 38.71 -20.33
CA ILE A 40 -8.45 38.43 -21.44
C ILE A 40 -9.82 38.70 -20.88
N LYS A 41 -10.61 39.50 -21.56
CA LYS A 41 -11.98 39.80 -21.18
C LYS A 41 -12.93 39.58 -22.38
N GLY A 42 -14.09 39.04 -22.10
CA GLY A 42 -15.04 38.83 -23.18
C GLY A 42 -16.38 38.31 -22.72
N ARG A 43 -17.17 37.90 -23.68
CA ARG A 43 -18.49 37.32 -23.48
C ARG A 43 -18.66 36.08 -24.36
N VAL A 44 -19.20 35.01 -23.79
CA VAL A 44 -19.58 33.81 -24.53
C VAL A 44 -21.10 33.75 -24.64
N THR A 45 -21.58 33.59 -25.88
CA THR A 45 -23.03 33.53 -26.20
C THR A 45 -23.34 32.27 -27.00
N ASP A 46 -24.61 31.88 -27.02
CA ASP A 46 -25.14 30.91 -27.97
C ASP A 46 -25.32 31.53 -29.37
N VAL A 47 -25.81 30.74 -30.32
CA VAL A 47 -26.11 31.21 -31.71
C VAL A 47 -27.21 32.28 -31.77
N LYS A 48 -28.08 32.38 -30.72
CA LYS A 48 -29.15 33.38 -30.60
C LYS A 48 -28.69 34.68 -29.94
N GLY A 49 -27.45 34.69 -29.39
CA GLY A 49 -26.85 35.84 -28.71
C GLY A 49 -27.15 35.88 -27.19
N GLU A 50 -27.75 34.84 -26.62
CA GLU A 50 -27.95 34.71 -25.18
C GLU A 50 -26.64 34.35 -24.50
N GLY A 51 -26.33 34.94 -23.36
CA GLY A 51 -25.11 34.65 -22.60
C GLY A 51 -25.10 33.22 -22.05
N LEU A 52 -24.02 32.52 -22.23
CA LEU A 52 -23.85 31.15 -21.74
C LEU A 52 -23.11 31.14 -20.41
N PRO A 53 -23.76 30.76 -19.29
CA PRO A 53 -23.14 30.63 -17.99
C PRO A 53 -22.30 29.32 -17.91
N SER A 54 -21.34 29.32 -17.01
CA SER A 54 -20.52 28.13 -16.70
C SER A 54 -19.69 27.59 -17.88
N VAL A 55 -19.41 28.44 -18.88
CA VAL A 55 -18.45 28.09 -19.93
C VAL A 55 -17.04 28.16 -19.37
N ASN A 56 -16.27 27.10 -19.58
CA ASN A 56 -14.89 27.04 -19.16
C ASN A 56 -13.96 27.65 -20.22
N ILE A 57 -13.17 28.64 -19.84
CA ILE A 57 -12.14 29.29 -20.63
C ILE A 57 -10.77 28.90 -20.10
N THR A 58 -9.97 28.17 -20.87
CA THR A 58 -8.65 27.69 -20.47
C THR A 58 -7.59 28.20 -21.42
N VAL A 59 -6.54 28.78 -20.88
CA VAL A 59 -5.33 29.16 -21.64
C VAL A 59 -4.39 27.95 -21.67
N LYS A 60 -4.36 27.22 -22.80
CA LYS A 60 -3.63 25.97 -22.93
C LYS A 60 -2.14 26.11 -22.63
N GLY A 61 -1.58 25.15 -21.90
CA GLY A 61 -0.18 25.15 -21.50
C GLY A 61 0.11 26.05 -20.30
N THR A 62 -0.95 26.63 -19.67
CA THR A 62 -0.85 27.50 -18.51
C THR A 62 -1.95 27.14 -17.50
N TYR A 63 -1.91 27.74 -16.32
CA TYR A 63 -2.95 27.65 -15.30
C TYR A 63 -3.95 28.83 -15.34
N TYR A 64 -3.86 29.68 -16.37
CA TYR A 64 -4.79 30.78 -16.53
C TYR A 64 -6.11 30.27 -17.12
N GLY A 65 -7.20 30.61 -16.45
CA GLY A 65 -8.55 30.25 -16.88
C GLY A 65 -9.59 31.10 -16.18
N ALA A 66 -10.81 31.00 -16.64
CA ALA A 66 -12.00 31.60 -16.04
C ALA A 66 -13.23 30.81 -16.41
N VAL A 67 -14.31 31.00 -15.65
CA VAL A 67 -15.64 30.50 -15.97
C VAL A 67 -16.56 31.70 -16.21
N THR A 68 -17.48 31.60 -17.15
CA THR A 68 -18.45 32.69 -17.44
C THR A 68 -19.48 32.82 -16.32
N ASP A 69 -19.86 34.07 -16.04
CA ASP A 69 -21.00 34.44 -15.18
C ASP A 69 -22.35 34.11 -15.83
N ILE A 70 -23.47 34.47 -15.15
CA ILE A 70 -24.83 34.22 -15.66
C ILE A 70 -25.19 34.99 -16.93
N GLU A 71 -24.50 36.09 -17.21
CA GLU A 71 -24.63 36.87 -18.44
C GLU A 71 -23.65 36.43 -19.54
N GLY A 72 -22.81 35.40 -19.28
CA GLY A 72 -21.82 34.90 -20.19
C GLY A 72 -20.49 35.67 -20.21
N ASN A 73 -20.25 36.65 -19.32
CA ASN A 73 -19.00 37.41 -19.28
C ASN A 73 -17.91 36.63 -18.52
N PHE A 74 -16.66 36.85 -18.95
CA PHE A 74 -15.50 36.29 -18.25
C PHE A 74 -14.32 37.23 -18.22
N THR A 75 -13.40 37.00 -17.28
CA THR A 75 -12.12 37.70 -17.20
C THR A 75 -11.05 36.73 -16.76
N VAL A 76 -10.05 36.45 -17.61
CA VAL A 76 -8.82 35.77 -17.22
C VAL A 76 -7.79 36.85 -16.91
N ALA A 77 -7.49 37.04 -15.65
CA ALA A 77 -6.58 38.07 -15.16
C ALA A 77 -5.15 37.53 -14.95
N GLY A 78 -4.18 38.46 -15.01
CA GLY A 78 -2.82 38.16 -14.61
C GLY A 78 -2.00 37.30 -15.57
N VAL A 79 -2.43 37.21 -16.84
CA VAL A 79 -1.76 36.43 -17.89
C VAL A 79 -0.46 37.11 -18.30
N SER A 80 0.64 36.37 -18.36
CA SER A 80 1.93 36.90 -18.86
C SER A 80 1.80 37.28 -20.35
N PRO A 81 2.49 38.36 -20.83
CA PRO A 81 2.46 38.70 -22.26
C PRO A 81 3.00 37.54 -23.10
N GLY A 82 2.33 37.24 -24.20
CA GLY A 82 2.70 36.13 -25.08
C GLY A 82 1.61 35.75 -26.07
N ALA A 83 1.85 34.72 -26.87
CA ALA A 83 0.89 34.14 -27.78
C ALA A 83 0.41 32.77 -27.23
N TYR A 84 -0.89 32.62 -27.02
CA TYR A 84 -1.46 31.45 -26.37
C TYR A 84 -2.54 30.78 -27.23
N THR A 85 -2.83 29.53 -26.94
CA THR A 85 -4.02 28.84 -27.41
C THR A 85 -5.08 28.89 -26.30
N ILE A 86 -6.23 29.52 -26.60
CA ILE A 86 -7.35 29.62 -25.66
C ILE A 86 -8.42 28.62 -26.09
N GLU A 87 -8.83 27.78 -25.18
CA GLU A 87 -9.92 26.81 -25.38
C GLU A 87 -11.15 27.25 -24.59
N ILE A 88 -12.29 27.22 -25.27
CA ILE A 88 -13.58 27.57 -24.71
C ILE A 88 -14.49 26.36 -24.86
N SER A 89 -14.98 25.81 -23.73
CA SER A 89 -15.78 24.60 -23.72
C SER A 89 -16.95 24.66 -22.74
N LEU A 90 -18.08 24.11 -23.18
CA LEU A 90 -19.28 23.93 -22.38
C LEU A 90 -19.94 22.61 -22.78
N LEU A 91 -20.42 21.85 -21.77
CA LEU A 91 -21.11 20.59 -22.05
C LEU A 91 -22.39 20.82 -22.89
N GLY A 92 -22.50 20.11 -24.01
CA GLY A 92 -23.59 20.30 -24.98
C GLY A 92 -23.28 21.32 -26.07
N TYR A 93 -22.11 21.93 -26.11
CA TYR A 93 -21.65 22.87 -27.11
C TYR A 93 -20.33 22.43 -27.74
N LYS A 94 -20.11 22.86 -28.99
CA LYS A 94 -18.90 22.58 -29.74
C LYS A 94 -17.74 23.38 -29.12
N THR A 95 -16.67 22.69 -28.74
CA THR A 95 -15.44 23.31 -28.19
C THR A 95 -14.79 24.18 -29.29
N VAL A 96 -14.45 25.43 -28.93
CA VAL A 96 -13.79 26.40 -29.84
C VAL A 96 -12.37 26.66 -29.30
N GLN A 97 -11.39 26.67 -30.22
CA GLN A 97 -10.00 27.00 -29.90
C GLN A 97 -9.51 28.18 -30.71
N TYR A 98 -8.91 29.15 -30.04
CA TYR A 98 -8.21 30.27 -30.67
C TYR A 98 -6.70 30.06 -30.52
N THR A 99 -6.01 29.79 -31.62
CA THR A 99 -4.56 29.60 -31.64
C THR A 99 -3.81 30.90 -31.88
N ALA A 100 -2.62 31.05 -31.29
CA ALA A 100 -1.77 32.24 -31.42
C ALA A 100 -2.42 33.57 -30.96
N PHE A 101 -3.32 33.51 -29.95
CA PHE A 101 -3.96 34.69 -29.37
C PHE A 101 -2.93 35.52 -28.60
N LYS A 102 -2.68 36.75 -29.02
CA LYS A 102 -1.68 37.64 -28.44
C LYS A 102 -2.19 38.40 -27.24
N ILE A 103 -1.44 38.40 -26.16
CA ILE A 103 -1.69 39.16 -24.94
C ILE A 103 -0.54 40.15 -24.78
N SER A 104 -0.88 41.45 -24.74
CA SER A 104 0.07 42.55 -24.56
C SER A 104 0.22 42.93 -23.09
N PRO A 105 1.40 43.46 -22.66
CA PRO A 105 1.61 43.87 -21.28
C PRO A 105 0.63 44.99 -20.85
N GLY A 106 -0.07 44.76 -19.73
CA GLY A 106 -0.98 45.73 -19.11
C GLY A 106 -2.32 45.97 -19.86
N GLU A 107 -2.60 45.22 -20.92
CA GLU A 107 -3.77 45.39 -21.76
C GLU A 107 -4.80 44.29 -21.54
N ALA A 108 -6.09 44.64 -21.66
CA ALA A 108 -7.19 43.66 -21.65
C ALA A 108 -7.52 43.25 -23.07
N ALA A 109 -7.08 42.08 -23.52
CA ALA A 109 -7.35 41.52 -24.83
C ALA A 109 -8.84 41.09 -24.96
N PRO A 110 -9.66 41.65 -25.87
CA PRO A 110 -11.07 41.27 -25.99
C PRO A 110 -11.22 39.93 -26.71
N LEU A 111 -12.08 39.04 -26.18
CA LEU A 111 -12.38 37.74 -26.77
C LEU A 111 -13.86 37.43 -26.63
N ASN A 112 -14.68 37.73 -27.63
CA ASN A 112 -16.07 37.37 -27.67
C ASN A 112 -16.27 36.12 -28.53
N VAL A 113 -17.02 35.14 -28.03
CA VAL A 113 -17.16 33.81 -28.61
C VAL A 113 -18.61 33.44 -28.73
N LYS A 114 -18.98 32.85 -29.86
CA LYS A 114 -20.27 32.17 -30.02
C LYS A 114 -20.05 30.67 -30.04
N LEU A 115 -20.76 29.95 -29.19
CA LEU A 115 -20.78 28.49 -29.19
C LEU A 115 -22.02 27.98 -29.91
N GLU A 116 -21.81 26.95 -30.72
CA GLU A 116 -22.89 26.23 -31.39
C GLU A 116 -23.30 25.03 -30.57
N GLU A 117 -24.61 24.83 -30.36
CA GLU A 117 -25.09 23.60 -29.73
C GLU A 117 -24.70 22.41 -30.58
N THR A 118 -24.07 21.44 -29.95
CA THR A 118 -23.75 20.18 -30.60
C THR A 118 -24.86 19.21 -30.28
N VAL A 119 -25.67 18.83 -31.25
CA VAL A 119 -26.48 17.62 -31.15
C VAL A 119 -25.45 16.49 -31.12
N LEU A 120 -25.30 15.84 -30.00
CA LEU A 120 -24.37 14.74 -29.79
C LEU A 120 -24.55 13.68 -30.88
N SER A 121 -23.87 13.81 -32.00
CA SER A 121 -23.61 12.68 -32.86
C SER A 121 -22.57 11.83 -32.13
N LEU A 122 -22.99 10.66 -31.67
CA LEU A 122 -22.16 9.59 -31.12
C LEU A 122 -21.00 9.29 -32.07
N GLY A 123 -19.86 9.89 -31.88
CA GLY A 123 -18.74 9.50 -32.73
C GLY A 123 -17.37 10.15 -32.56
N GLN A 124 -17.20 11.18 -31.77
CA GLN A 124 -15.83 11.64 -31.42
C GLN A 124 -15.82 12.37 -30.08
N GLU A 125 -15.71 11.61 -29.03
CA GLU A 125 -15.24 12.15 -27.79
C GLU A 125 -13.69 12.15 -27.86
N ILE A 126 -13.12 13.33 -27.98
CA ILE A 126 -11.72 13.51 -27.64
C ILE A 126 -11.67 13.26 -26.15
N VAL A 127 -11.22 12.07 -25.74
CA VAL A 127 -10.81 11.80 -24.37
C VAL A 127 -9.58 12.67 -24.17
N ILE A 128 -9.78 13.89 -23.68
CA ILE A 128 -8.70 14.65 -23.08
C ILE A 128 -8.45 13.94 -21.76
N VAL A 129 -7.49 13.02 -21.76
CA VAL A 129 -6.82 12.61 -20.55
C VAL A 129 -6.07 13.87 -20.12
N GLY A 130 -6.69 14.68 -19.28
CA GLY A 130 -6.05 15.81 -18.65
C GLY A 130 -4.93 15.25 -17.78
N GLU A 131 -3.68 15.31 -18.25
CA GLU A 131 -2.54 14.97 -17.40
C GLU A 131 -2.60 15.89 -16.20
N LYS A 132 -2.62 15.31 -15.00
CA LYS A 132 -2.59 16.07 -13.73
C LYS A 132 -1.37 17.00 -13.78
N PRO A 133 -1.52 18.31 -13.52
CA PRO A 133 -0.40 19.23 -13.53
C PRO A 133 0.66 18.76 -12.53
N MET A 134 1.94 18.88 -12.87
CA MET A 134 3.05 18.51 -11.98
C MET A 134 3.11 19.39 -10.73
N PHE A 135 2.54 20.58 -10.80
CA PHE A 135 2.47 21.57 -9.74
C PHE A 135 1.00 21.91 -9.45
N ASP A 136 0.57 21.65 -8.22
CA ASP A 136 -0.77 21.98 -7.73
C ASP A 136 -0.64 22.85 -6.47
N ILE A 137 -1.11 24.09 -6.56
CA ILE A 137 -1.09 25.06 -5.45
C ILE A 137 -2.13 24.73 -4.37
N GLU A 138 -3.16 23.95 -4.69
CA GLU A 138 -4.23 23.60 -3.76
C GLU A 138 -3.88 22.40 -2.88
N GLU A 139 -2.84 21.67 -3.21
CA GLU A 139 -2.48 20.45 -2.51
C GLU A 139 -1.87 20.74 -1.13
N THR A 140 -2.58 20.35 -0.08
CA THR A 140 -2.19 20.51 1.34
C THR A 140 -1.58 19.25 1.95
N GLN A 141 -1.47 18.17 1.18
CA GLN A 141 -0.97 16.86 1.62
C GLN A 141 0.19 16.40 0.74
N SER A 142 1.00 15.47 1.23
CA SER A 142 2.06 14.84 0.45
C SER A 142 1.54 13.62 -0.30
N THR A 143 0.93 13.85 -1.47
CA THR A 143 0.44 12.79 -2.36
C THR A 143 1.39 12.59 -3.53
N ARG A 144 1.65 11.34 -3.87
CA ARG A 144 2.40 10.94 -5.06
C ARG A 144 1.54 10.03 -5.91
N THR A 145 1.11 10.55 -7.04
CA THR A 145 0.28 9.83 -8.00
C THR A 145 1.16 9.21 -9.09
N ILE A 146 0.94 7.94 -9.38
CA ILE A 146 1.58 7.20 -10.46
C ILE A 146 0.49 6.83 -11.45
N SER A 147 0.61 7.32 -12.67
CA SER A 147 -0.39 7.07 -13.71
C SER A 147 -0.23 5.70 -14.37
N SER A 148 -1.28 5.25 -15.08
CA SER A 148 -1.21 4.01 -15.87
C SER A 148 -0.14 4.07 -16.97
N GLU A 149 0.17 5.25 -17.50
CA GLU A 149 1.24 5.48 -18.48
C GLU A 149 2.62 5.24 -17.86
N ASP A 150 2.84 5.74 -16.64
CA ASP A 150 4.11 5.54 -15.91
C ASP A 150 4.29 4.06 -15.54
N ILE A 151 3.20 3.38 -15.15
CA ILE A 151 3.22 1.94 -14.81
C ILE A 151 3.54 1.09 -16.05
N LYS A 152 3.00 1.42 -17.23
CA LYS A 152 3.27 0.68 -18.48
C LYS A 152 4.74 0.69 -18.88
N VAL A 153 5.44 1.80 -18.62
CA VAL A 153 6.84 1.96 -19.02
C VAL A 153 7.81 1.52 -17.93
N ALA A 154 7.38 1.51 -16.67
CA ALA A 154 8.19 1.07 -15.55
C ALA A 154 8.39 -0.46 -15.58
N ALA A 155 9.59 -0.92 -15.23
CA ALA A 155 9.89 -2.35 -15.10
C ALA A 155 9.37 -2.89 -13.75
N VAL A 156 8.04 -2.93 -13.60
CA VAL A 156 7.34 -3.39 -12.39
C VAL A 156 6.54 -4.65 -12.70
N GLN A 157 6.47 -5.57 -11.73
CA GLN A 157 5.75 -6.83 -11.88
C GLN A 157 4.46 -6.88 -11.05
N ASN A 158 4.40 -6.10 -9.98
CA ASN A 158 3.26 -6.09 -9.07
C ASN A 158 3.06 -4.68 -8.46
N VAL A 159 1.96 -4.52 -7.73
CA VAL A 159 1.61 -3.24 -7.09
C VAL A 159 2.64 -2.78 -6.07
N LYS A 160 3.26 -3.69 -5.32
CA LYS A 160 4.29 -3.33 -4.32
C LYS A 160 5.48 -2.67 -4.98
N ASP A 161 5.90 -3.16 -6.16
CA ASP A 161 6.99 -2.55 -6.92
C ASP A 161 6.63 -1.13 -7.37
N VAL A 162 5.37 -0.89 -7.78
CA VAL A 162 4.88 0.44 -8.16
C VAL A 162 4.96 1.40 -6.98
N VAL A 163 4.50 0.97 -5.81
CA VAL A 163 4.53 1.77 -4.57
C VAL A 163 5.95 2.05 -4.12
N ALA A 164 6.85 1.07 -4.25
CA ALA A 164 8.27 1.19 -3.90
C ALA A 164 9.08 2.12 -4.81
N LEU A 165 8.50 2.61 -5.91
CA LEU A 165 9.12 3.66 -6.73
C LEU A 165 9.09 5.03 -6.05
N GLN A 166 8.27 5.23 -5.02
CA GLN A 166 7.99 6.53 -4.45
C GLN A 166 8.97 6.93 -3.35
N THR A 167 9.25 8.23 -3.27
CA THR A 167 10.09 8.83 -2.22
C THR A 167 9.46 8.59 -0.84
N GLY A 168 10.28 8.27 0.16
CA GLY A 168 9.81 7.99 1.52
C GLY A 168 9.17 6.60 1.68
N VAL A 169 9.25 5.75 0.66
CA VAL A 169 8.81 4.36 0.71
C VAL A 169 10.01 3.42 0.71
N VAL A 170 10.06 2.54 1.70
CA VAL A 170 11.06 1.47 1.84
C VAL A 170 10.38 0.15 1.57
N GLN A 171 10.91 -0.64 0.65
CA GLN A 171 10.57 -2.06 0.55
C GLN A 171 11.66 -2.86 1.27
N ALA A 172 11.29 -3.50 2.38
CA ALA A 172 12.16 -4.36 3.16
C ALA A 172 11.41 -5.64 3.51
N ASP A 173 12.09 -6.78 3.41
CA ASP A 173 11.55 -8.10 3.76
C ASP A 173 10.16 -8.38 3.13
N ASN A 174 10.00 -7.99 1.84
CA ASN A 174 8.76 -8.05 1.07
C ASN A 174 7.59 -7.21 1.63
N GLU A 175 7.86 -6.26 2.51
CA GLU A 175 6.89 -5.35 3.09
C GLU A 175 7.15 -3.90 2.69
N ILE A 176 6.12 -3.07 2.77
CA ILE A 176 6.17 -1.63 2.47
C ILE A 176 6.16 -0.84 3.77
N HIS A 177 7.20 -0.06 3.98
CA HIS A 177 7.31 0.90 5.08
C HIS A 177 7.25 2.31 4.53
N ILE A 178 6.32 3.12 5.01
CA ILE A 178 6.16 4.51 4.58
C ILE A 178 6.70 5.42 5.66
N ARG A 179 7.71 6.24 5.32
CA ARG A 179 8.34 7.19 6.24
C ARG A 179 8.69 6.57 7.60
N GLY A 180 9.32 5.40 7.59
CA GLY A 180 9.84 4.75 8.79
C GLY A 180 8.79 4.16 9.74
N GLY A 181 7.54 4.01 9.33
CA GLY A 181 6.54 3.29 10.10
C GLY A 181 6.59 1.78 9.90
N ARG A 182 5.95 1.01 10.79
CA ARG A 182 5.76 -0.44 10.61
C ARG A 182 4.87 -0.70 9.40
N SER A 183 5.05 -1.83 8.73
CA SER A 183 4.32 -2.15 7.50
C SER A 183 2.81 -2.23 7.69
N TYR A 184 2.34 -2.74 8.82
CA TYR A 184 0.91 -2.82 9.12
C TYR A 184 0.25 -1.47 9.43
N GLU A 185 1.02 -0.41 9.69
CA GLU A 185 0.52 0.94 9.94
C GLU A 185 -0.04 1.63 8.69
N ASN A 186 0.25 1.10 7.52
CA ASN A 186 -0.30 1.60 6.27
C ASN A 186 -1.74 1.15 6.06
N ALA A 187 -2.53 1.95 5.35
CA ALA A 187 -3.81 1.53 4.78
C ALA A 187 -3.65 1.21 3.29
N TYR A 188 -4.29 0.14 2.83
CA TYR A 188 -4.30 -0.30 1.44
C TYR A 188 -5.72 -0.35 0.93
N LEU A 189 -6.01 0.45 -0.09
CA LEU A 189 -7.34 0.63 -0.65
C LEU A 189 -7.35 0.29 -2.15
N ILE A 190 -8.46 -0.27 -2.62
CA ILE A 190 -8.79 -0.40 -4.04
C ILE A 190 -10.13 0.30 -4.26
N ASP A 191 -10.17 1.25 -5.20
CA ASP A 191 -11.32 2.11 -5.45
C ASP A 191 -11.89 2.74 -4.16
N GLY A 192 -11.01 3.08 -3.19
CA GLY A 192 -11.35 3.71 -1.91
C GLY A 192 -11.93 2.78 -0.83
N VAL A 193 -11.89 1.45 -1.03
CA VAL A 193 -12.32 0.44 -0.07
C VAL A 193 -11.12 -0.40 0.39
N SER A 194 -11.06 -0.72 1.68
CA SER A 194 -9.97 -1.52 2.26
C SER A 194 -9.89 -2.92 1.67
N VAL A 195 -8.67 -3.37 1.39
CA VAL A 195 -8.34 -4.73 0.95
C VAL A 195 -7.24 -5.34 1.83
N GLN A 196 -7.13 -4.87 3.06
CA GLN A 196 -6.16 -5.36 4.02
C GLN A 196 -6.74 -6.51 4.83
N ASP A 197 -6.01 -7.62 4.93
CA ASP A 197 -6.34 -8.70 5.86
C ASP A 197 -5.88 -8.29 7.28
N PRO A 198 -6.79 -8.04 8.23
CA PRO A 198 -6.42 -7.64 9.58
C PRO A 198 -5.71 -8.76 10.37
N LEU A 199 -5.95 -10.03 10.05
CA LEU A 199 -5.27 -11.17 10.68
C LEU A 199 -3.85 -11.35 10.13
N GLY A 200 -3.64 -11.16 8.83
CA GLY A 200 -2.32 -11.14 8.21
C GLY A 200 -1.52 -9.89 8.52
N GLY A 201 -2.19 -8.76 8.64
CA GLY A 201 -1.67 -7.50 9.17
C GLY A 201 -0.89 -6.63 8.19
N THR A 202 -0.30 -7.14 7.11
CA THR A 202 0.63 -6.38 6.27
C THR A 202 0.27 -6.39 4.79
N GLY A 203 0.53 -5.26 4.12
CA GLY A 203 0.46 -5.12 2.67
C GLY A 203 -0.93 -5.24 2.05
N PHE A 204 -0.95 -5.40 0.75
CA PHE A 204 -2.17 -5.70 0.00
C PHE A 204 -2.56 -7.17 0.21
N GLY A 205 -3.71 -7.41 0.80
CA GLY A 205 -4.30 -8.74 0.78
C GLY A 205 -4.59 -9.17 -0.67
N LEU A 206 -5.31 -8.33 -1.40
CA LEU A 206 -5.66 -8.57 -2.80
C LEU A 206 -4.57 -8.06 -3.75
N GLN A 207 -4.03 -8.93 -4.58
CA GLN A 207 -3.08 -8.58 -5.64
C GLN A 207 -3.82 -8.20 -6.92
N LEU A 208 -3.32 -7.20 -7.65
CA LEU A 208 -3.86 -6.76 -8.93
C LEU A 208 -2.79 -6.84 -10.02
N ALA A 209 -3.23 -7.13 -11.25
CA ALA A 209 -2.40 -6.97 -12.44
C ALA A 209 -2.02 -5.49 -12.62
N PRO A 210 -0.77 -5.16 -13.01
CA PRO A 210 -0.41 -3.77 -13.37
C PRO A 210 -1.31 -3.19 -14.47
N ALA A 211 -1.77 -4.03 -15.40
CA ALA A 211 -2.70 -3.65 -16.46
C ALA A 211 -4.09 -3.20 -15.95
N ALA A 212 -4.48 -3.63 -14.73
CA ALA A 212 -5.75 -3.25 -14.10
C ALA A 212 -5.75 -1.81 -13.55
N ILE A 213 -4.59 -1.22 -13.36
CA ILE A 213 -4.40 0.01 -12.60
C ILE A 213 -4.55 1.21 -13.51
N GLN A 214 -5.42 2.16 -13.13
CA GLN A 214 -5.54 3.48 -13.73
C GLN A 214 -4.53 4.44 -13.10
N GLU A 215 -4.48 4.46 -11.77
CA GLU A 215 -3.53 5.27 -11.00
C GLU A 215 -3.31 4.65 -9.61
N VAL A 216 -2.17 4.98 -9.01
CA VAL A 216 -1.85 4.66 -7.62
C VAL A 216 -1.50 5.95 -6.91
N ASP A 217 -2.27 6.29 -5.88
CA ASP A 217 -1.96 7.38 -4.97
C ASP A 217 -1.26 6.85 -3.73
N VAL A 218 -0.05 7.33 -3.49
CA VAL A 218 0.72 7.07 -2.26
C VAL A 218 0.74 8.35 -1.45
N ILE A 219 -0.04 8.38 -0.38
CA ILE A 219 -0.16 9.54 0.51
C ILE A 219 0.71 9.27 1.73
N THR A 220 1.82 10.00 1.84
CA THR A 220 2.83 9.74 2.87
C THR A 220 2.69 10.63 4.10
N GLY A 221 1.83 11.66 4.04
CA GLY A 221 1.56 12.56 5.16
C GLY A 221 0.41 13.52 4.88
N GLY A 222 -0.15 14.09 5.94
CA GLY A 222 -1.20 15.11 5.85
C GLY A 222 -2.52 14.66 5.23
N TYR A 223 -2.81 13.36 5.21
CA TYR A 223 -3.99 12.85 4.50
C TYR A 223 -5.32 13.28 5.13
N ASN A 224 -6.29 13.48 4.24
CA ASN A 224 -7.63 14.01 4.51
C ASN A 224 -8.44 13.13 5.49
N ALA A 225 -9.50 13.70 6.08
CA ALA A 225 -10.34 13.03 7.08
C ALA A 225 -11.10 11.80 6.55
N GLU A 226 -11.25 11.66 5.24
CA GLU A 226 -11.83 10.48 4.59
C GLU A 226 -11.00 9.20 4.77
N TYR A 227 -9.69 9.33 5.01
CA TYR A 227 -8.79 8.20 5.22
C TYR A 227 -8.62 7.89 6.69
N GLY A 228 -8.78 6.64 7.07
CA GLY A 228 -8.60 6.15 8.43
C GLY A 228 -7.84 4.84 8.50
N GLN A 229 -7.68 4.29 9.69
CA GLN A 229 -6.97 3.03 9.94
C GLN A 229 -5.54 3.04 9.35
N ALA A 230 -4.87 4.20 9.40
CA ALA A 230 -3.51 4.41 8.96
C ALA A 230 -2.79 5.38 9.89
N THR A 231 -1.58 5.05 10.30
CA THR A 231 -0.70 5.90 11.12
C THR A 231 0.56 6.32 10.36
N SER A 232 0.95 5.58 9.31
CA SER A 232 2.14 5.86 8.51
C SER A 232 1.84 6.42 7.12
N GLY A 233 0.96 5.79 6.35
CA GLY A 233 0.60 6.23 5.01
C GLY A 233 -0.62 5.50 4.45
N VAL A 234 -1.11 6.02 3.32
CA VAL A 234 -2.25 5.45 2.60
C VAL A 234 -1.83 5.14 1.17
N VAL A 235 -2.12 3.94 0.70
CA VAL A 235 -1.96 3.55 -0.70
C VAL A 235 -3.33 3.25 -1.26
N ASN A 236 -3.79 4.06 -2.19
CA ASN A 236 -5.08 3.90 -2.84
C ASN A 236 -4.88 3.63 -4.33
N ILE A 237 -5.45 2.53 -4.81
CA ILE A 237 -5.41 2.12 -6.21
C ILE A 237 -6.76 2.41 -6.83
N THR A 238 -6.77 3.17 -7.91
CA THR A 238 -7.93 3.34 -8.76
C THR A 238 -7.83 2.37 -9.93
N THR A 239 -8.83 1.51 -10.10
CA THR A 239 -8.85 0.52 -11.18
C THR A 239 -9.47 1.10 -12.45
N LYS A 240 -9.00 0.60 -13.62
CA LYS A 240 -9.53 1.02 -14.93
C LYS A 240 -11.01 0.69 -15.08
N GLU A 241 -11.70 1.49 -15.87
CA GLU A 241 -13.07 1.28 -16.31
C GLU A 241 -13.13 0.83 -17.78
N GLY A 242 -14.29 0.34 -18.21
CA GLY A 242 -14.52 -0.05 -19.60
C GLY A 242 -14.43 1.14 -20.56
N ALA A 243 -13.83 0.93 -21.71
CA ALA A 243 -13.68 1.92 -22.76
C ALA A 243 -14.92 1.98 -23.68
N LYS A 244 -15.02 3.05 -24.48
CA LYS A 244 -16.06 3.18 -25.51
C LYS A 244 -15.80 2.31 -26.74
N GLN A 245 -14.54 1.94 -26.97
CA GLN A 245 -14.10 1.07 -28.06
C GLN A 245 -13.43 -0.16 -27.49
N TYR A 246 -13.46 -1.25 -28.22
CA TYR A 246 -12.76 -2.46 -27.82
C TYR A 246 -11.25 -2.24 -27.85
N ASN A 247 -10.61 -2.46 -26.73
CA ASN A 247 -9.17 -2.42 -26.55
C ASN A 247 -8.74 -3.67 -25.80
N GLY A 248 -7.65 -4.27 -26.20
CA GLY A 248 -7.11 -5.43 -25.53
C GLY A 248 -5.60 -5.47 -25.63
N SER A 249 -4.97 -6.13 -24.69
CA SER A 249 -3.56 -6.46 -24.70
C SER A 249 -3.34 -7.88 -24.20
N MET A 250 -2.35 -8.54 -24.79
CA MET A 250 -1.88 -9.87 -24.38
C MET A 250 -0.38 -9.82 -24.27
N GLY A 251 0.14 -10.23 -23.13
CA GLY A 251 1.56 -10.32 -22.85
C GLY A 251 1.94 -11.69 -22.36
N TYR A 252 3.08 -12.20 -22.83
CA TYR A 252 3.72 -13.41 -22.33
C TYR A 252 5.21 -13.16 -22.14
N LYS A 253 5.72 -13.45 -20.95
CA LYS A 253 7.13 -13.31 -20.62
C LYS A 253 7.66 -14.62 -20.06
N ARG A 254 8.87 -14.99 -20.49
CA ARG A 254 9.53 -16.20 -20.04
C ARG A 254 11.03 -15.95 -19.86
N ASP A 255 11.63 -16.51 -18.81
CA ASP A 255 13.07 -16.44 -18.58
C ASP A 255 13.84 -17.64 -19.10
N HIS A 256 13.14 -18.72 -19.47
CA HIS A 256 13.73 -19.97 -19.96
C HIS A 256 13.53 -20.17 -21.47
N PHE A 257 14.60 -20.04 -22.22
CA PHE A 257 14.60 -20.21 -23.69
C PHE A 257 15.12 -21.58 -24.17
N GLY A 258 15.24 -22.57 -23.29
CA GLY A 258 15.77 -23.91 -23.63
C GLY A 258 17.29 -23.99 -23.62
N PHE A 259 18.00 -22.89 -23.51
CA PHE A 259 19.45 -22.83 -23.43
C PHE A 259 19.91 -22.86 -21.98
N ASN A 260 20.94 -23.65 -21.69
CA ASN A 260 21.63 -23.72 -20.41
C ASN A 260 20.68 -23.85 -19.19
N LYS A 261 20.14 -25.07 -19.03
CA LYS A 261 19.17 -25.37 -17.93
C LYS A 261 19.69 -25.05 -16.53
N ASP A 262 21.01 -24.97 -16.35
CA ASP A 262 21.68 -24.77 -15.05
C ASP A 262 22.11 -23.31 -14.81
N SER A 263 21.66 -22.40 -15.69
CA SER A 263 21.96 -20.97 -15.52
C SER A 263 21.25 -20.38 -14.29
N ARG A 264 21.97 -19.60 -13.49
CA ARG A 264 21.42 -18.84 -12.35
C ARG A 264 20.30 -17.87 -12.76
N SER A 265 20.25 -17.48 -14.05
CA SER A 265 19.23 -16.58 -14.59
C SER A 265 17.94 -17.30 -14.98
N ASN A 266 17.92 -18.63 -14.97
CA ASN A 266 16.77 -19.42 -15.35
C ASN A 266 16.03 -19.89 -14.10
N THR A 267 14.98 -19.16 -13.71
CA THR A 267 14.12 -19.49 -12.57
C THR A 267 12.84 -20.19 -12.99
N ASN A 268 12.76 -20.63 -14.27
CA ASN A 268 11.58 -21.25 -14.87
C ASN A 268 10.31 -20.38 -14.65
N THR A 269 10.43 -19.09 -14.95
CA THR A 269 9.36 -18.12 -14.76
C THR A 269 8.55 -17.98 -16.04
N ASP A 270 7.23 -18.08 -15.91
CA ASP A 270 6.26 -17.71 -16.95
C ASP A 270 5.29 -16.68 -16.41
N ILE A 271 5.13 -15.57 -17.13
CA ILE A 271 4.20 -14.50 -16.77
C ILE A 271 3.21 -14.33 -17.93
N PHE A 272 1.94 -14.35 -17.59
CA PHE A 272 0.81 -14.11 -18.48
C PHE A 272 0.11 -12.83 -18.09
N ASP A 273 -0.18 -11.97 -19.04
CA ASP A 273 -0.90 -10.72 -18.85
C ASP A 273 -1.93 -10.55 -19.97
N LEU A 274 -3.20 -10.48 -19.59
CA LEU A 274 -4.32 -10.30 -20.50
C LEU A 274 -5.17 -9.13 -20.02
N SER A 275 -5.55 -8.24 -20.92
CA SER A 275 -6.57 -7.22 -20.63
C SER A 275 -7.52 -7.05 -21.81
N LEU A 276 -8.79 -6.81 -21.51
CA LEU A 276 -9.84 -6.54 -22.48
C LEU A 276 -10.83 -5.51 -21.93
N SER A 277 -11.19 -4.53 -22.76
CA SER A 277 -12.16 -3.52 -22.39
C SER A 277 -13.00 -3.09 -23.61
N GLY A 278 -14.20 -2.60 -23.35
CA GLY A 278 -15.05 -2.11 -24.43
C GLY A 278 -16.51 -1.94 -24.00
N PRO A 279 -17.40 -1.64 -24.97
CA PRO A 279 -18.84 -1.72 -24.76
C PRO A 279 -19.24 -3.14 -24.38
N GLU A 280 -20.17 -3.29 -23.44
CA GLU A 280 -20.61 -4.62 -22.99
C GLU A 280 -21.41 -5.30 -24.11
N PRO A 281 -20.99 -6.51 -24.60
CA PRO A 281 -21.55 -7.10 -25.82
C PRO A 281 -23.05 -7.43 -25.77
N ILE A 282 -23.58 -7.83 -24.61
CA ILE A 282 -24.98 -8.23 -24.45
C ILE A 282 -25.86 -6.99 -24.61
N THR A 283 -25.55 -5.91 -23.91
CA THR A 283 -26.33 -4.67 -23.94
C THR A 283 -26.14 -3.88 -25.22
N HIS A 284 -24.98 -4.01 -25.87
CA HIS A 284 -24.62 -3.25 -27.05
C HIS A 284 -25.09 -3.93 -28.36
N TYR A 285 -25.05 -5.26 -28.44
CA TYR A 285 -25.40 -6.00 -29.67
C TYR A 285 -26.62 -6.92 -29.50
N LEU A 286 -26.65 -7.76 -28.46
CA LEU A 286 -27.64 -8.83 -28.32
C LEU A 286 -29.03 -8.26 -27.98
N LEU A 287 -29.13 -7.41 -26.95
CA LEU A 287 -30.42 -6.85 -26.52
C LEU A 287 -31.05 -5.97 -27.63
N PRO A 288 -30.31 -5.07 -28.33
CA PRO A 288 -30.84 -4.33 -29.47
C PRO A 288 -31.34 -5.22 -30.61
N ALA A 289 -30.62 -6.34 -30.88
CA ALA A 289 -31.07 -7.32 -31.89
C ALA A 289 -32.40 -8.01 -31.52
N LEU A 290 -32.72 -8.05 -30.21
CA LEU A 290 -33.97 -8.58 -29.66
C LEU A 290 -35.03 -7.49 -29.46
N GLY A 291 -34.79 -6.25 -29.91
CA GLY A 291 -35.69 -5.10 -29.74
C GLY A 291 -35.69 -4.48 -28.34
N LEU A 292 -34.77 -4.89 -27.46
CA LEU A 292 -34.62 -4.35 -26.12
C LEU A 292 -33.47 -3.34 -26.07
N GLN A 293 -33.70 -2.18 -25.48
CA GLN A 293 -32.68 -1.14 -25.32
C GLN A 293 -32.42 -0.85 -23.84
N VAL A 294 -31.14 -0.88 -23.44
CA VAL A 294 -30.69 -0.44 -22.12
C VAL A 294 -30.40 1.07 -22.21
N PRO A 295 -30.99 1.91 -21.33
CA PRO A 295 -30.73 3.34 -21.36
C PRO A 295 -29.27 3.66 -21.04
N GLY A 296 -28.69 4.61 -21.77
CA GLY A 296 -27.31 5.05 -21.57
C GLY A 296 -26.28 4.11 -22.18
N SER A 297 -25.17 3.93 -21.47
CA SER A 297 -24.05 3.09 -21.91
C SER A 297 -23.64 2.10 -20.85
N VAL A 298 -23.34 0.87 -21.27
CA VAL A 298 -22.73 -0.17 -20.43
C VAL A 298 -21.37 -0.51 -21.03
N SER A 299 -20.34 -0.51 -20.21
CA SER A 299 -18.98 -0.89 -20.60
C SER A 299 -18.38 -1.88 -19.62
N PHE A 300 -17.45 -2.69 -20.11
CA PHE A 300 -16.74 -3.66 -19.31
C PHE A 300 -15.23 -3.49 -19.40
N PHE A 301 -14.55 -3.90 -18.35
CA PHE A 301 -13.10 -4.04 -18.27
C PHE A 301 -12.76 -5.37 -17.58
N GLY A 302 -11.85 -6.13 -18.14
CA GLY A 302 -11.38 -7.39 -17.56
C GLY A 302 -9.88 -7.55 -17.69
N THR A 303 -9.23 -8.10 -16.66
CA THR A 303 -7.82 -8.47 -16.68
C THR A 303 -7.60 -9.83 -16.05
N PHE A 304 -6.57 -10.53 -16.55
CA PHE A 304 -6.00 -11.71 -15.93
C PHE A 304 -4.48 -11.57 -15.91
N TYR A 305 -3.88 -11.93 -14.78
CA TYR A 305 -2.44 -11.97 -14.60
C TYR A 305 -2.06 -13.27 -13.92
N GLY A 306 -1.02 -13.92 -14.42
CA GLY A 306 -0.43 -15.10 -13.83
C GLY A 306 1.09 -14.98 -13.78
N ASN A 307 1.71 -15.26 -12.64
CA ASN A 307 3.14 -15.33 -12.46
C ASN A 307 3.50 -16.65 -11.77
N LEU A 308 4.18 -17.53 -12.48
CA LEU A 308 4.57 -18.86 -12.04
C LEU A 308 6.09 -18.95 -12.09
N THR A 309 6.74 -19.29 -10.96
CA THR A 309 8.19 -19.35 -10.88
C THR A 309 8.69 -20.40 -9.89
N ASP A 310 9.81 -21.06 -10.20
CA ASP A 310 10.51 -21.93 -9.25
C ASP A 310 11.44 -21.13 -8.32
N GLY A 311 11.65 -19.83 -8.59
CA GLY A 311 12.53 -18.97 -7.79
C GLY A 311 14.01 -19.31 -7.95
N TYR A 312 14.84 -18.73 -7.08
CA TYR A 312 16.30 -18.82 -7.16
C TYR A 312 16.89 -20.12 -6.58
N THR A 313 16.09 -20.91 -5.85
CA THR A 313 16.58 -22.05 -5.05
C THR A 313 16.43 -23.37 -5.77
N ARG A 314 16.88 -23.43 -7.02
CA ARG A 314 16.68 -24.62 -7.87
C ARG A 314 17.50 -25.84 -7.48
N TRP A 315 18.70 -25.61 -6.98
CA TRP A 315 19.68 -26.67 -6.79
C TRP A 315 20.39 -26.45 -5.47
N VAL A 316 20.16 -27.32 -4.53
CA VAL A 316 21.07 -27.52 -3.40
C VAL A 316 21.84 -28.78 -3.72
N GLU A 317 23.10 -28.61 -4.08
CA GLU A 317 23.99 -29.73 -4.23
C GLU A 317 24.30 -30.27 -2.84
N ARG A 318 23.79 -31.46 -2.55
CA ARG A 318 24.08 -32.16 -1.31
C ARG A 318 25.24 -33.14 -1.54
N ILE A 319 26.21 -33.06 -0.67
CA ILE A 319 27.30 -34.02 -0.62
C ILE A 319 26.99 -35.05 0.46
N VAL A 320 26.59 -36.24 0.10
CA VAL A 320 26.40 -37.36 1.01
C VAL A 320 27.59 -38.32 0.84
N ARG A 321 28.36 -38.50 1.92
CA ARG A 321 29.55 -39.35 1.92
C ARG A 321 30.56 -39.04 0.78
N GLY A 322 30.73 -37.76 0.47
CA GLY A 322 31.62 -37.30 -0.58
C GLY A 322 31.08 -37.49 -2.01
N VAL A 323 29.84 -37.89 -2.16
CA VAL A 323 29.16 -38.01 -3.47
C VAL A 323 28.16 -36.90 -3.61
N PRO A 324 28.24 -36.08 -4.67
CA PRO A 324 27.21 -35.07 -4.93
C PRO A 324 25.90 -35.76 -5.30
N VAL A 325 24.84 -35.47 -4.56
CA VAL A 325 23.47 -35.89 -4.84
C VAL A 325 22.70 -34.67 -5.29
N GLY A 326 22.40 -34.56 -6.56
CA GLY A 326 21.56 -33.49 -7.09
C GLY A 326 20.11 -33.67 -6.65
N TYR A 327 19.50 -32.60 -6.16
CA TYR A 327 18.06 -32.56 -5.87
C TYR A 327 17.31 -31.94 -7.03
N ASP A 328 16.40 -32.70 -7.59
CA ASP A 328 15.27 -32.15 -8.33
C ASP A 328 14.22 -31.74 -7.29
N VAL A 329 14.12 -30.46 -7.02
CA VAL A 329 13.09 -29.96 -6.10
C VAL A 329 11.76 -30.05 -6.82
N ARG A 330 11.07 -31.14 -6.57
CA ARG A 330 9.78 -31.42 -7.16
C ARG A 330 8.75 -30.42 -6.68
N VAL A 331 7.86 -30.02 -7.57
CA VAL A 331 6.66 -29.27 -7.19
C VAL A 331 5.83 -30.12 -6.23
N PRO A 332 5.46 -29.64 -5.04
CA PRO A 332 4.63 -30.38 -4.10
C PRO A 332 3.36 -30.92 -4.76
N GLU A 333 2.93 -32.11 -4.39
CA GLU A 333 1.78 -32.76 -5.01
C GLU A 333 0.50 -31.90 -4.95
N LYS A 334 0.28 -31.20 -3.86
CA LYS A 334 -0.83 -30.24 -3.72
C LYS A 334 -0.84 -29.16 -4.80
N LEU A 335 0.33 -28.78 -5.34
CA LEU A 335 0.45 -27.78 -6.38
C LEU A 335 0.35 -28.39 -7.79
N ARG A 336 0.32 -29.70 -7.90
CA ARG A 336 0.07 -30.39 -9.15
C ARG A 336 -1.44 -30.51 -9.34
N SER A 337 -1.97 -29.93 -10.39
CA SER A 337 -3.36 -30.13 -10.74
C SER A 337 -3.51 -31.29 -11.74
N SER A 338 -4.68 -31.92 -11.78
CA SER A 338 -5.00 -32.93 -12.79
C SER A 338 -4.98 -32.40 -14.22
N LEU A 339 -4.99 -31.08 -14.41
CA LEU A 339 -4.88 -30.41 -15.71
C LEU A 339 -3.42 -30.16 -16.12
N TYR A 340 -2.45 -30.30 -15.20
CA TYR A 340 -1.05 -29.92 -15.42
C TYR A 340 -0.15 -31.02 -14.86
N ASP A 341 0.58 -31.66 -15.72
CA ASP A 341 1.49 -32.78 -15.40
C ASP A 341 2.93 -32.33 -15.05
N GLY A 342 3.16 -31.05 -14.89
CA GLY A 342 4.49 -30.47 -14.65
C GLY A 342 5.31 -30.23 -15.93
N SER A 343 4.81 -30.65 -17.08
CA SER A 343 5.52 -30.53 -18.38
C SER A 343 5.13 -29.25 -19.14
N SER A 344 4.00 -28.63 -18.81
CA SER A 344 3.49 -27.44 -19.51
C SER A 344 3.94 -26.15 -18.86
N SER A 345 3.94 -25.04 -19.63
CA SER A 345 4.22 -23.69 -19.15
C SER A 345 3.24 -23.19 -18.10
N LEU A 346 2.06 -23.83 -18.01
CA LEU A 346 0.98 -23.47 -17.07
C LEU A 346 0.99 -24.34 -15.81
N SER A 347 1.91 -25.28 -15.69
CA SER A 347 2.01 -26.12 -14.49
C SER A 347 2.35 -25.28 -13.27
N PRO A 348 1.71 -25.53 -12.12
CA PRO A 348 2.08 -24.93 -10.85
C PRO A 348 3.55 -25.14 -10.53
N ARG A 349 4.14 -24.16 -9.87
CA ARG A 349 5.55 -24.11 -9.48
C ARG A 349 5.66 -23.83 -7.99
N ARG A 350 6.85 -23.56 -7.48
CA ARG A 350 7.06 -23.24 -6.07
C ARG A 350 6.36 -21.98 -5.63
N SER A 351 6.34 -20.97 -6.49
CA SER A 351 5.63 -19.73 -6.28
C SER A 351 4.64 -19.50 -7.41
N ASN A 352 3.38 -19.31 -7.04
CA ASN A 352 2.30 -19.17 -8.00
C ASN A 352 1.43 -18.00 -7.55
N ASN A 353 1.20 -17.07 -8.46
CA ASN A 353 0.34 -15.92 -8.21
C ASN A 353 -0.59 -15.71 -9.41
N TRP A 354 -1.89 -15.78 -9.18
CA TRP A 354 -2.92 -15.47 -10.17
C TRP A 354 -3.80 -14.35 -9.65
N SER A 355 -4.12 -13.41 -10.51
CA SER A 355 -5.10 -12.39 -10.20
C SER A 355 -5.95 -12.08 -11.41
N TRP A 356 -7.22 -11.78 -11.16
CA TRP A 356 -8.14 -11.25 -12.16
C TRP A 356 -9.06 -10.20 -11.58
N LEU A 357 -9.46 -9.31 -12.44
CA LEU A 357 -10.42 -8.26 -12.15
C LEU A 357 -11.40 -8.18 -13.31
N SER A 358 -12.68 -8.09 -12.97
CA SER A 358 -13.76 -7.77 -13.91
C SER A 358 -14.58 -6.62 -13.38
N LYS A 359 -14.77 -5.58 -14.18
CA LYS A 359 -15.52 -4.37 -13.82
C LYS A 359 -16.56 -4.07 -14.88
N LEU A 360 -17.80 -3.91 -14.46
CA LEU A 360 -18.92 -3.52 -15.28
C LEU A 360 -19.37 -2.12 -14.86
N THR A 361 -19.49 -1.19 -15.80
CA THR A 361 -19.91 0.18 -15.52
C THR A 361 -21.10 0.54 -16.38
N TRP A 362 -22.20 0.93 -15.73
CA TRP A 362 -23.43 1.39 -16.36
C TRP A 362 -23.65 2.88 -16.09
N ARG A 363 -23.83 3.65 -17.14
CA ARG A 363 -24.17 5.07 -17.09
C ARG A 363 -25.49 5.30 -17.81
N PRO A 364 -26.64 5.16 -17.11
CA PRO A 364 -27.96 5.39 -17.70
C PRO A 364 -28.19 6.83 -18.12
N THR A 365 -27.61 7.79 -17.39
CA THR A 365 -27.61 9.21 -17.65
C THR A 365 -26.22 9.80 -17.44
N SER A 366 -25.98 11.05 -17.79
CA SER A 366 -24.72 11.76 -17.53
C SER A 366 -24.47 12.03 -16.05
N THR A 367 -25.53 12.05 -15.21
CA THR A 367 -25.45 12.34 -13.78
C THR A 367 -25.35 11.10 -12.91
N PHE A 368 -25.57 9.91 -13.47
CA PHE A 368 -25.68 8.67 -12.72
C PHE A 368 -24.69 7.62 -13.24
N LYS A 369 -23.92 7.03 -12.32
CA LYS A 369 -22.99 5.94 -12.63
C LYS A 369 -23.14 4.82 -11.59
N LEU A 370 -23.27 3.59 -12.06
CA LEU A 370 -23.24 2.37 -11.27
C LEU A 370 -22.08 1.51 -11.76
N SER A 371 -21.20 1.11 -10.87
CA SER A 371 -20.07 0.22 -11.19
C SER A 371 -20.05 -0.98 -10.26
N TYR A 372 -19.97 -2.15 -10.84
CA TYR A 372 -19.73 -3.39 -10.10
C TYR A 372 -18.36 -3.95 -10.48
N SER A 373 -17.55 -4.29 -9.49
CA SER A 373 -16.27 -4.96 -9.69
C SER A 373 -16.19 -6.26 -8.91
N TYR A 374 -15.59 -7.25 -9.55
CA TYR A 374 -15.16 -8.50 -8.94
C TYR A 374 -13.65 -8.63 -9.12
N SER A 375 -12.94 -8.84 -8.02
CA SER A 375 -11.49 -9.03 -8.03
C SER A 375 -11.17 -10.26 -7.20
N GLN A 376 -10.24 -11.07 -7.70
CA GLN A 376 -9.72 -12.22 -6.96
C GLN A 376 -8.21 -12.33 -7.16
N SER A 377 -7.51 -12.72 -6.10
CA SER A 377 -6.13 -13.16 -6.19
C SER A 377 -5.94 -14.48 -5.46
N VAL A 378 -5.09 -15.34 -6.02
CA VAL A 378 -4.68 -16.61 -5.44
C VAL A 378 -3.18 -16.67 -5.45
N THR A 379 -2.57 -16.85 -4.29
CA THR A 379 -1.13 -17.05 -4.12
C THR A 379 -0.90 -18.39 -3.44
N ILE A 380 -0.05 -19.24 -4.02
CA ILE A 380 0.33 -20.52 -3.45
C ILE A 380 1.85 -20.58 -3.45
N ASP A 381 2.45 -20.67 -2.27
CA ASP A 381 3.90 -20.56 -2.11
C ASP A 381 4.39 -21.37 -0.91
N GLN A 382 5.61 -21.88 -1.00
CA GLN A 382 6.31 -22.49 0.13
C GLN A 382 7.18 -21.48 0.91
N ASN A 383 7.26 -20.24 0.42
CA ASN A 383 7.92 -19.14 1.11
C ASN A 383 6.88 -18.31 1.89
N SER A 384 6.93 -18.33 3.21
CA SER A 384 6.00 -17.62 4.08
C SER A 384 5.96 -16.10 3.87
N GLN A 385 7.03 -15.51 3.37
CA GLN A 385 7.07 -14.06 3.09
C GLN A 385 6.16 -13.65 1.94
N THR A 386 6.00 -14.50 0.94
CA THR A 386 5.19 -14.17 -0.25
C THR A 386 3.72 -14.05 0.10
N VAL A 387 3.23 -14.80 1.07
CA VAL A 387 1.82 -14.88 1.47
C VAL A 387 1.50 -14.15 2.78
N GLN A 388 2.42 -13.43 3.36
CA GLN A 388 2.20 -12.70 4.62
C GLN A 388 1.62 -13.57 5.75
N ALA A 389 2.02 -14.83 5.78
CA ALA A 389 1.47 -15.81 6.73
C ALA A 389 2.03 -15.67 8.15
N THR A 390 2.99 -14.79 8.37
CA THR A 390 3.62 -14.60 9.68
C THR A 390 2.97 -13.46 10.42
N LEU A 391 2.44 -13.78 11.60
CA LEU A 391 1.76 -12.82 12.47
C LEU A 391 2.68 -12.23 13.55
N GLU A 392 3.87 -12.78 13.75
CA GLU A 392 4.62 -12.55 14.98
C GLU A 392 5.75 -11.56 14.89
N ARG A 393 6.27 -11.27 13.70
CA ARG A 393 7.40 -10.34 13.53
C ARG A 393 7.34 -9.62 12.20
N VAL A 394 7.85 -8.39 12.20
CA VAL A 394 8.22 -7.66 10.99
C VAL A 394 9.32 -8.40 10.22
N GLU A 395 10.18 -9.13 10.93
CA GLU A 395 11.15 -10.06 10.37
C GLU A 395 10.68 -11.49 10.62
N ALA A 396 9.80 -11.96 9.78
CA ALA A 396 9.64 -13.39 9.64
C ALA A 396 10.99 -13.99 9.23
N ASN A 397 11.31 -15.18 9.74
CA ASN A 397 12.40 -15.94 9.17
C ASN A 397 12.17 -16.02 7.67
N PRO A 398 12.94 -15.28 6.87
CA PRO A 398 12.67 -15.21 5.48
C PRO A 398 13.00 -16.56 4.88
N GLY A 399 12.19 -16.98 3.99
CA GLY A 399 12.69 -17.88 3.05
C GLY A 399 12.05 -19.22 3.04
N TYR A 400 12.72 -20.02 2.34
CA TYR A 400 12.40 -21.37 2.00
C TYR A 400 12.72 -22.28 3.18
N GLN A 401 11.86 -23.27 3.41
CA GLN A 401 12.04 -24.26 4.48
C GLN A 401 13.08 -25.29 4.04
N PHE A 402 14.35 -24.91 4.03
CA PHE A 402 15.47 -25.75 3.54
C PHE A 402 15.61 -27.07 4.30
N GLU A 403 15.21 -27.10 5.55
CA GLU A 403 15.22 -28.31 6.37
C GLU A 403 14.34 -29.44 5.81
N PHE A 404 13.38 -29.10 4.94
CA PHE A 404 12.49 -30.05 4.27
C PHE A 404 12.92 -30.37 2.82
N GLN A 405 14.14 -30.02 2.40
CA GLN A 405 14.55 -30.22 1.01
C GLN A 405 14.56 -31.70 0.60
N ASN A 406 14.70 -32.65 1.52
CA ASN A 406 14.62 -34.10 1.24
C ASN A 406 13.18 -34.55 0.99
N ILE A 407 12.21 -33.84 1.59
CA ILE A 407 10.78 -34.15 1.57
C ILE A 407 9.97 -32.88 1.30
N PRO A 408 10.08 -32.22 0.13
CA PRO A 408 9.46 -30.93 -0.14
C PRO A 408 7.93 -30.94 -0.05
N ASP A 409 7.29 -32.09 -0.28
CA ASP A 409 5.84 -32.27 -0.06
C ASP A 409 5.43 -32.17 1.43
N SER A 410 6.37 -32.37 2.33
CA SER A 410 6.15 -32.21 3.77
C SER A 410 6.37 -30.81 4.28
N ALA A 411 6.96 -29.87 3.50
CA ALA A 411 7.08 -28.48 3.87
C ALA A 411 5.72 -27.78 3.87
N ASN A 412 5.56 -26.71 4.67
CA ASN A 412 4.34 -25.92 4.62
C ASN A 412 4.19 -25.24 3.26
N THR A 413 3.02 -25.43 2.70
CA THR A 413 2.54 -24.70 1.54
C THR A 413 1.48 -23.71 2.00
N PHE A 414 1.74 -22.44 1.78
CA PHE A 414 0.82 -21.36 2.10
C PHE A 414 -0.08 -21.09 0.90
N THR A 415 -1.37 -21.20 1.12
CA THR A 415 -2.40 -20.85 0.13
C THR A 415 -3.14 -19.63 0.64
N GLN A 416 -3.11 -18.53 -0.12
CA GLN A 416 -3.85 -17.32 0.17
C GLN A 416 -4.82 -17.04 -0.95
N ILE A 417 -6.10 -16.92 -0.61
CA ILE A 417 -7.20 -16.60 -1.55
C ILE A 417 -7.88 -15.35 -1.05
N ASN A 418 -7.88 -14.30 -1.86
CA ASN A 418 -8.56 -13.06 -1.56
C ASN A 418 -9.58 -12.75 -2.63
N VAL A 419 -10.79 -12.36 -2.23
CA VAL A 419 -11.88 -12.00 -3.14
C VAL A 419 -12.51 -10.70 -2.67
N GLN A 420 -12.78 -9.81 -3.61
CA GLN A 420 -13.53 -8.59 -3.37
C GLN A 420 -14.66 -8.45 -4.38
N HIS A 421 -15.85 -8.19 -3.87
CA HIS A 421 -16.99 -7.68 -4.61
C HIS A 421 -17.22 -6.23 -4.19
N SER A 422 -17.33 -5.32 -5.13
CA SER A 422 -17.60 -3.91 -4.83
C SER A 422 -18.66 -3.37 -5.77
N LEU A 423 -19.66 -2.69 -5.22
CA LEU A 423 -20.70 -1.97 -5.94
C LEU A 423 -20.58 -0.50 -5.56
N SER A 424 -20.31 0.35 -6.53
CA SER A 424 -20.18 1.81 -6.36
C SER A 424 -21.28 2.50 -7.14
N PHE A 425 -21.94 3.41 -6.47
CA PHE A 425 -23.02 4.22 -6.98
C PHE A 425 -22.64 5.70 -6.83
N THR A 426 -22.53 6.42 -7.94
CA THR A 426 -22.22 7.86 -7.94
C THR A 426 -23.39 8.61 -8.58
N HIS A 427 -23.87 9.66 -7.93
CA HIS A 427 -24.92 10.51 -8.45
C HIS A 427 -24.59 11.98 -8.25
N THR A 428 -24.59 12.74 -9.33
CA THR A 428 -24.41 14.18 -9.33
C THR A 428 -25.77 14.84 -9.25
N LEU A 429 -26.06 15.46 -8.09
CA LEU A 429 -27.33 16.14 -7.82
C LEU A 429 -27.40 17.52 -8.49
N SER A 430 -26.26 18.22 -8.51
CA SER A 430 -26.09 19.53 -9.12
C SER A 430 -24.62 19.70 -9.55
N PRO A 431 -24.26 20.72 -10.33
CA PRO A 431 -22.84 20.98 -10.67
C PRO A 431 -21.92 21.14 -9.46
N SER A 432 -22.48 21.54 -8.29
CA SER A 432 -21.73 21.73 -7.05
C SER A 432 -21.85 20.56 -6.07
N THR A 433 -22.75 19.59 -6.29
CA THR A 433 -23.07 18.56 -5.30
C THR A 433 -23.14 17.18 -5.92
N PHE A 434 -22.36 16.26 -5.37
CA PHE A 434 -22.47 14.84 -5.69
C PHE A 434 -22.28 13.97 -4.45
N TYR A 435 -22.81 12.77 -4.51
CA TYR A 435 -22.56 11.77 -3.50
C TYR A 435 -22.16 10.43 -4.13
N GLU A 436 -21.43 9.67 -3.36
CA GLU A 436 -21.01 8.32 -3.71
C GLU A 436 -21.35 7.36 -2.57
N VAL A 437 -21.91 6.21 -2.93
CA VAL A 437 -22.17 5.11 -1.98
C VAL A 437 -21.44 3.87 -2.48
N LYS A 438 -20.69 3.22 -1.61
CA LYS A 438 -19.96 1.98 -1.89
C LYS A 438 -20.41 0.88 -0.95
N LEU A 439 -20.71 -0.27 -1.53
CA LEU A 439 -21.00 -1.51 -0.83
C LEU A 439 -19.93 -2.51 -1.26
N SER A 440 -19.23 -3.09 -0.30
CA SER A 440 -18.19 -4.05 -0.62
C SER A 440 -18.25 -5.26 0.32
N ARG A 441 -17.87 -6.40 -0.23
CA ARG A 441 -17.55 -7.61 0.54
C ARG A 441 -16.12 -8.02 0.19
N TYR A 442 -15.27 -8.07 1.19
CA TYR A 442 -13.91 -8.59 1.08
C TYR A 442 -13.78 -9.88 1.88
N THR A 443 -13.16 -10.89 1.29
CA THR A 443 -12.82 -12.14 1.99
C THR A 443 -11.36 -12.48 1.78
N ALA A 444 -10.70 -12.91 2.85
CA ALA A 444 -9.36 -13.47 2.80
C ALA A 444 -9.35 -14.82 3.50
N HIS A 445 -8.73 -15.80 2.87
CA HIS A 445 -8.48 -17.12 3.44
C HIS A 445 -7.00 -17.46 3.28
N VAL A 446 -6.33 -17.71 4.37
CA VAL A 446 -4.93 -18.12 4.39
C VAL A 446 -4.79 -19.44 5.11
N ARG A 447 -4.24 -20.41 4.42
CA ARG A 447 -3.98 -21.74 4.97
C ARG A 447 -2.51 -22.12 4.79
N GLY A 448 -1.86 -22.53 5.88
CA GLY A 448 -0.52 -23.12 5.89
C GLY A 448 -0.60 -24.57 6.31
N ASP A 449 -0.39 -25.48 5.38
CA ASP A 449 -0.41 -26.92 5.64
C ASP A 449 0.66 -27.66 4.81
N ALA A 450 1.02 -28.87 5.23
CA ALA A 450 1.89 -29.75 4.49
C ALA A 450 1.05 -30.63 3.54
N ASN A 451 1.06 -30.30 2.24
CA ASN A 451 0.39 -31.06 1.17
C ASN A 451 -1.08 -31.40 1.46
N GLY A 452 -1.85 -30.44 2.01
CA GLY A 452 -3.27 -30.60 2.31
C GLY A 452 -3.57 -31.37 3.60
N LYS A 453 -2.56 -31.82 4.37
CA LYS A 453 -2.77 -32.54 5.63
C LYS A 453 -3.48 -31.66 6.65
N TYR A 454 -4.39 -32.28 7.40
CA TYR A 454 -4.95 -31.66 8.60
C TYR A 454 -3.94 -31.75 9.76
N PHE A 455 -4.08 -30.91 10.76
CA PHE A 455 -3.15 -30.83 11.88
C PHE A 455 -3.01 -32.16 12.64
N ASP A 456 -4.07 -32.98 12.69
CA ASP A 456 -4.06 -34.29 13.35
C ASP A 456 -3.26 -35.37 12.59
N GLN A 457 -2.89 -35.11 11.33
CA GLN A 457 -2.09 -35.99 10.48
C GLN A 457 -0.58 -35.63 10.52
N TYR A 458 -0.21 -34.61 11.28
CA TYR A 458 1.19 -34.18 11.40
C TYR A 458 1.99 -35.13 12.26
N ALA A 459 3.22 -35.37 11.81
CA ALA A 459 4.23 -36.11 12.53
C ALA A 459 5.43 -35.21 12.86
N GLU A 460 6.12 -35.51 13.95
CA GLU A 460 7.32 -34.81 14.36
C GLU A 460 8.42 -34.92 13.27
N PRO A 461 9.03 -33.80 12.86
CA PRO A 461 10.12 -33.83 11.88
C PRO A 461 11.38 -34.44 12.48
N LYS A 462 12.01 -35.33 11.72
CA LYS A 462 13.26 -36.00 12.14
C LYS A 462 14.22 -36.11 10.97
N ASP A 463 15.46 -35.80 11.25
CA ASP A 463 16.63 -36.15 10.44
C ASP A 463 17.08 -37.56 10.90
N ILE A 464 16.99 -38.53 10.00
CA ILE A 464 17.27 -39.94 10.32
C ILE A 464 18.75 -40.21 10.17
N VAL A 465 19.38 -40.64 11.26
CA VAL A 465 20.78 -41.06 11.25
C VAL A 465 20.92 -42.37 10.47
N THR A 466 21.55 -42.29 9.33
CA THR A 466 21.79 -43.48 8.46
C THR A 466 23.13 -44.14 8.66
N LEU A 467 24.05 -43.45 9.39
CA LEU A 467 25.39 -43.99 9.70
C LEU A 467 25.37 -44.73 11.04
N PRO A 468 26.25 -45.72 11.24
CA PRO A 468 26.40 -46.36 12.57
C PRO A 468 26.66 -45.37 13.67
N LEU A 469 26.05 -45.57 14.84
CA LEU A 469 26.18 -44.66 15.99
C LEU A 469 27.65 -44.47 16.45
N ASP A 470 28.49 -45.50 16.27
CA ASP A 470 29.89 -45.44 16.58
C ASP A 470 30.64 -44.36 15.77
N TYR A 471 30.19 -44.06 14.60
CA TYR A 471 30.74 -42.97 13.78
C TYR A 471 30.50 -41.60 14.45
N TYR A 472 29.39 -41.40 15.12
CA TYR A 472 29.05 -40.16 15.81
C TYR A 472 29.64 -40.09 17.21
N ASN A 473 29.82 -41.21 17.89
CA ASN A 473 30.35 -41.28 19.24
C ASN A 473 31.78 -40.70 19.35
N GLN A 474 32.57 -40.73 18.28
CA GLN A 474 33.90 -40.14 18.25
C GLN A 474 33.88 -38.60 18.27
N TYR A 475 32.72 -37.94 18.02
CA TYR A 475 32.60 -36.51 17.96
C TYR A 475 31.81 -35.92 19.14
N THR A 476 31.27 -36.73 20.05
CA THR A 476 30.36 -36.30 21.12
C THR A 476 30.98 -35.44 22.20
N ASP A 477 32.30 -35.48 22.36
CA ASP A 477 33.01 -34.83 23.48
C ASP A 477 33.49 -33.41 23.20
N THR A 478 33.39 -32.89 21.96
CA THR A 478 34.08 -31.64 21.64
C THR A 478 33.23 -30.57 20.98
N ILE A 479 32.19 -30.90 20.28
CA ILE A 479 31.30 -29.94 19.63
C ILE A 479 29.97 -30.65 19.45
N GLY A 480 28.85 -30.15 19.90
CA GLY A 480 27.53 -30.78 19.70
C GLY A 480 27.28 -31.08 18.21
N VAL A 481 27.88 -32.18 17.72
CA VAL A 481 27.65 -32.68 16.38
C VAL A 481 26.26 -33.25 16.34
N ILE A 482 25.39 -32.63 15.55
CA ILE A 482 24.07 -33.14 15.30
C ILE A 482 24.22 -34.33 14.34
N PRO A 483 23.86 -35.54 14.74
CA PRO A 483 23.84 -36.67 13.83
C PRO A 483 22.82 -36.43 12.72
N GLY A 484 23.17 -36.86 11.49
CA GLY A 484 22.32 -36.64 10.31
C GLY A 484 22.97 -35.71 9.29
N ASP A 485 22.24 -35.33 8.28
CA ASP A 485 22.72 -34.42 7.24
C ASP A 485 22.21 -32.98 7.39
N GLY A 486 21.44 -32.72 8.45
CA GLY A 486 20.86 -31.43 8.76
C GLY A 486 19.51 -31.18 8.06
N PHE A 487 18.97 -32.17 7.35
CA PHE A 487 17.69 -32.08 6.65
C PHE A 487 16.73 -33.18 7.10
N TYR A 488 15.45 -32.87 7.18
CA TYR A 488 14.43 -33.83 7.61
C TYR A 488 14.17 -34.87 6.54
N ASP A 489 14.07 -36.14 6.97
CA ASP A 489 13.71 -37.28 6.15
C ASP A 489 12.25 -37.70 6.32
N ILE A 490 11.66 -37.35 7.46
CA ILE A 490 10.24 -37.62 7.78
C ILE A 490 9.65 -36.44 8.58
N GLY A 491 8.34 -36.42 8.68
CA GLY A 491 7.62 -35.47 9.52
C GLY A 491 7.08 -34.26 8.76
N ASN A 492 6.60 -33.27 9.53
CA ASN A 492 5.94 -32.08 9.03
C ASN A 492 6.40 -30.84 9.81
N PRO A 493 6.17 -29.63 9.31
CA PRO A 493 6.57 -28.39 9.97
C PRO A 493 5.92 -28.19 11.33
N THR A 494 6.54 -27.34 12.12
CA THR A 494 6.11 -27.06 13.49
C THR A 494 4.80 -26.28 13.59
N ARG A 495 4.23 -25.82 12.48
CA ARG A 495 3.03 -24.98 12.51
C ARG A 495 2.02 -25.40 11.48
N TRP A 496 0.75 -25.47 11.89
CA TRP A 496 -0.42 -25.58 11.03
C TRP A 496 -1.32 -24.38 11.27
N ARG A 497 -1.79 -23.74 10.19
CA ARG A 497 -2.60 -22.54 10.27
C ARG A 497 -3.76 -22.59 9.29
N ASP A 498 -4.90 -22.06 9.76
CA ASP A 498 -6.05 -21.77 8.93
C ASP A 498 -6.73 -20.50 9.46
N HIS A 499 -6.76 -19.44 8.69
CA HIS A 499 -7.52 -18.26 9.06
C HIS A 499 -8.39 -17.74 7.92
N PHE A 500 -9.54 -17.23 8.29
CA PHE A 500 -10.54 -16.71 7.37
C PHE A 500 -11.11 -15.41 7.90
N ILE A 501 -11.32 -14.46 6.98
CA ILE A 501 -12.03 -13.22 7.24
C ILE A 501 -13.07 -12.97 6.16
N SER A 502 -14.23 -12.44 6.58
CA SER A 502 -15.24 -11.84 5.72
C SER A 502 -15.56 -10.44 6.27
N GLU A 503 -15.35 -9.41 5.47
CA GLU A 503 -15.63 -8.01 5.82
C GLU A 503 -16.68 -7.45 4.86
N TYR A 504 -17.76 -6.89 5.40
CA TYR A 504 -18.74 -6.09 4.68
C TYR A 504 -18.50 -4.62 4.98
N THR A 505 -18.32 -3.81 3.94
CA THR A 505 -18.11 -2.36 4.07
C THR A 505 -19.27 -1.61 3.42
N VAL A 506 -19.82 -0.65 4.16
CA VAL A 506 -20.74 0.37 3.66
C VAL A 506 -20.06 1.72 3.83
N LYS A 507 -19.86 2.45 2.74
CA LYS A 507 -19.26 3.79 2.77
C LYS A 507 -20.12 4.75 1.98
N GLY A 508 -20.39 5.93 2.54
CA GLY A 508 -21.13 7.00 1.89
C GLY A 508 -20.37 8.32 2.02
N ASP A 509 -20.15 8.99 0.92
CA ASP A 509 -19.44 10.25 0.82
C ASP A 509 -20.33 11.30 0.14
N LEU A 510 -20.42 12.50 0.69
CA LEU A 510 -21.09 13.67 0.10
C LEU A 510 -20.08 14.78 -0.08
N THR A 511 -19.98 15.31 -1.28
CA THR A 511 -19.17 16.48 -1.60
C THR A 511 -20.06 17.61 -2.06
N ASN A 512 -19.91 18.80 -1.47
CA ASN A 512 -20.65 19.99 -1.84
C ASN A 512 -19.74 21.22 -1.90
N ASN A 513 -19.72 21.91 -3.00
CA ASN A 513 -19.09 23.21 -3.15
C ASN A 513 -20.12 24.28 -2.83
N PHE A 514 -20.29 24.64 -1.53
CA PHE A 514 -21.28 25.64 -1.08
C PHE A 514 -21.08 27.01 -1.73
N THR A 515 -19.82 27.38 -1.94
CA THR A 515 -19.42 28.59 -2.64
C THR A 515 -18.15 28.29 -3.43
N GLU A 516 -17.67 29.21 -4.23
CA GLU A 516 -16.38 29.09 -4.93
C GLU A 516 -15.18 28.95 -3.96
N LYS A 517 -15.38 29.28 -2.66
CA LYS A 517 -14.33 29.26 -1.64
C LYS A 517 -14.38 28.02 -0.75
N HIS A 518 -15.50 27.33 -0.70
CA HIS A 518 -15.72 26.22 0.24
C HIS A 518 -16.04 24.92 -0.48
N ARG A 519 -15.17 23.94 -0.31
CA ARG A 519 -15.40 22.56 -0.76
C ARG A 519 -15.57 21.68 0.48
N PHE A 520 -16.79 21.45 0.87
CA PHE A 520 -17.14 20.62 2.00
C PHE A 520 -17.28 19.15 1.57
N LYS A 521 -16.68 18.25 2.35
CA LYS A 521 -16.84 16.80 2.20
C LYS A 521 -17.18 16.18 3.53
N THR A 522 -18.18 15.32 3.58
CA THR A 522 -18.55 14.54 4.75
C THR A 522 -18.87 13.12 4.36
N GLY A 523 -18.71 12.19 5.27
CA GLY A 523 -19.01 10.80 5.00
C GLY A 523 -19.08 9.92 6.22
N ILE A 524 -19.56 8.72 5.98
CA ILE A 524 -19.68 7.65 6.96
C ILE A 524 -19.08 6.36 6.38
N GLU A 525 -18.37 5.62 7.19
CA GLU A 525 -17.84 4.29 6.89
C GLU A 525 -18.25 3.33 7.99
N MET A 526 -18.76 2.16 7.61
CA MET A 526 -19.11 1.07 8.51
C MET A 526 -18.52 -0.22 7.97
N ARG A 527 -17.81 -0.98 8.80
CA ARG A 527 -17.26 -2.28 8.48
C ARG A 527 -17.72 -3.33 9.49
N PHE A 528 -18.26 -4.41 9.00
CA PHE A 528 -18.70 -5.56 9.79
C PHE A 528 -17.82 -6.73 9.43
N GLN A 529 -17.09 -7.25 10.40
CA GLN A 529 -16.12 -8.32 10.20
C GLN A 529 -16.59 -9.62 10.85
N SER A 530 -16.27 -10.74 10.23
CA SER A 530 -16.29 -12.06 10.85
C SER A 530 -14.92 -12.68 10.61
N MET A 531 -14.22 -13.02 11.67
CA MET A 531 -12.86 -13.53 11.64
C MET A 531 -12.75 -14.83 12.38
N GLN A 532 -12.11 -15.81 11.76
CA GLN A 532 -11.79 -17.10 12.36
C GLN A 532 -10.28 -17.32 12.28
N MET A 533 -9.66 -17.66 13.39
CA MET A 533 -8.24 -18.00 13.50
C MET A 533 -8.08 -19.38 14.08
N VAL A 534 -7.26 -20.21 13.42
CA VAL A 534 -6.74 -21.46 13.96
C VAL A 534 -5.23 -21.47 13.71
N ASP A 535 -4.43 -21.47 14.75
CA ASP A 535 -2.97 -21.57 14.70
C ASP A 535 -2.52 -22.63 15.71
N ILE A 536 -1.93 -23.71 15.22
CA ILE A 536 -1.52 -24.85 16.04
C ILE A 536 -0.02 -25.07 15.90
N VAL A 537 0.69 -25.02 17.01
CA VAL A 537 2.13 -25.23 17.09
C VAL A 537 2.43 -26.67 17.49
N SER A 538 3.37 -27.29 16.77
CA SER A 538 3.78 -28.70 16.97
C SER A 538 2.57 -29.64 17.00
N PRO A 539 1.82 -29.77 15.91
CA PRO A 539 0.51 -30.46 15.87
C PRO A 539 0.56 -31.94 16.26
N TRP A 540 1.72 -32.57 16.20
CA TRP A 540 1.90 -33.99 16.61
C TRP A 540 1.70 -34.23 18.12
N PHE A 541 1.75 -33.20 18.98
CA PHE A 541 1.33 -33.29 20.36
C PHE A 541 -0.19 -33.25 20.48
N LYS A 542 -0.81 -34.38 20.67
CA LYS A 542 -2.28 -34.49 20.73
C LYS A 542 -2.85 -33.93 22.05
N PRO A 543 -4.10 -33.38 22.07
CA PRO A 543 -5.05 -33.33 20.94
C PRO A 543 -4.87 -32.14 19.98
N LEU A 544 -4.35 -30.98 20.41
CA LEU A 544 -4.31 -29.73 19.67
C LEU A 544 -2.89 -29.10 19.63
N GLY A 545 -1.85 -29.93 19.50
CA GLY A 545 -0.49 -29.46 19.48
C GLY A 545 0.09 -29.16 20.86
N LEU A 546 1.31 -28.63 20.85
CA LEU A 546 1.99 -28.14 22.06
C LEU A 546 1.35 -26.83 22.54
N ASN A 547 0.93 -26.00 21.62
CA ASN A 547 0.28 -24.71 21.87
C ASN A 547 -0.68 -24.41 20.71
N TYR A 548 -1.78 -23.71 20.98
CA TYR A 548 -2.73 -23.31 19.95
C TYR A 548 -3.37 -21.96 20.27
N ASP A 549 -3.86 -21.31 19.21
CA ASP A 549 -4.71 -20.12 19.29
C ASP A 549 -5.91 -20.32 18.37
N ILE A 550 -7.10 -20.41 18.95
CA ILE A 550 -8.33 -20.66 18.21
C ILE A 550 -9.38 -19.71 18.73
N TYR A 551 -9.93 -18.88 17.84
CA TYR A 551 -11.04 -17.98 18.15
C TYR A 551 -11.86 -17.66 16.92
N GLU A 552 -13.14 -17.33 17.13
CA GLU A 552 -14.05 -16.77 16.15
C GLU A 552 -14.67 -15.50 16.73
N VAL A 553 -14.54 -14.38 16.01
CA VAL A 553 -14.94 -13.06 16.48
C VAL A 553 -15.61 -12.26 15.39
N SER A 554 -16.56 -11.43 15.79
CA SER A 554 -17.32 -10.57 14.87
C SER A 554 -17.31 -9.12 15.35
N PRO A 555 -16.15 -8.41 15.22
CA PRO A 555 -16.09 -6.99 15.55
C PRO A 555 -16.74 -6.13 14.48
N ALA A 556 -17.11 -4.91 14.88
CA ALA A 556 -17.52 -3.87 13.96
C ALA A 556 -16.69 -2.60 14.20
N LEU A 557 -16.39 -1.89 13.15
CA LEU A 557 -15.65 -0.64 13.21
C LEU A 557 -16.15 0.32 12.14
N GLY A 558 -15.87 1.60 12.32
CA GLY A 558 -16.26 2.58 11.33
C GLY A 558 -15.83 3.97 11.70
N ALA A 559 -16.28 4.94 10.93
CA ALA A 559 -16.01 6.35 11.20
C ALA A 559 -17.07 7.27 10.62
N VAL A 560 -17.17 8.43 11.23
CA VAL A 560 -17.85 9.61 10.67
C VAL A 560 -16.82 10.70 10.51
N TYR A 561 -16.83 11.39 9.36
CA TYR A 561 -15.89 12.49 9.14
C TYR A 561 -16.54 13.66 8.43
N ALA A 562 -15.95 14.82 8.64
CA ALA A 562 -16.26 16.06 7.93
C ALA A 562 -14.98 16.86 7.70
N GLN A 563 -14.87 17.48 6.54
CA GLN A 563 -13.75 18.36 6.19
C GLN A 563 -14.22 19.49 5.29
N ASP A 564 -13.56 20.63 5.39
CA ASP A 564 -13.78 21.78 4.52
C ASP A 564 -12.43 22.27 3.98
N ASN A 565 -12.38 22.43 2.66
CA ASN A 565 -11.26 23.05 1.97
C ASN A 565 -11.67 24.48 1.62
N ILE A 566 -11.04 25.45 2.29
CA ILE A 566 -11.38 26.87 2.24
C ILE A 566 -10.31 27.62 1.45
N THR A 567 -10.69 28.18 0.31
CA THR A 567 -9.81 29.03 -0.51
C THR A 567 -9.94 30.47 -0.07
N LEU A 568 -8.89 31.00 0.58
CA LEU A 568 -8.77 32.39 0.99
C LEU A 568 -7.86 33.14 0.03
N LYS A 569 -7.86 34.49 0.09
CA LYS A 569 -6.88 35.29 -0.68
C LYS A 569 -5.46 34.99 -0.20
N GLY A 570 -4.68 34.29 -1.03
CA GLY A 570 -3.29 33.94 -0.74
C GLY A 570 -3.07 32.77 0.22
N MET A 571 -4.09 31.96 0.51
CA MET A 571 -3.97 30.78 1.38
C MET A 571 -5.10 29.80 1.13
N ILE A 572 -4.81 28.51 1.20
CA ILE A 572 -5.78 27.43 1.19
C ILE A 572 -5.70 26.72 2.52
N LEU A 573 -6.82 26.57 3.18
CA LEU A 573 -6.96 25.93 4.48
C LEU A 573 -7.80 24.67 4.33
N ASN A 574 -7.29 23.53 4.70
CA ASN A 574 -8.02 22.28 4.79
C ASN A 574 -8.15 21.88 6.26
N PHE A 575 -9.35 21.93 6.78
CA PHE A 575 -9.66 21.53 8.14
C PHE A 575 -10.59 20.33 8.13
N GLY A 576 -10.24 19.28 8.88
CA GLY A 576 -11.02 18.07 8.97
C GLY A 576 -11.08 17.47 10.35
N MET A 577 -12.16 16.77 10.63
CA MET A 577 -12.35 15.97 11.82
C MET A 577 -12.83 14.57 11.44
N ARG A 578 -12.28 13.57 12.12
CA ARG A 578 -12.71 12.17 11.97
C ARG A 578 -12.93 11.56 13.35
N LEU A 579 -14.08 10.93 13.54
CA LEU A 579 -14.44 10.14 14.71
C LEU A 579 -14.42 8.67 14.29
N ASP A 580 -13.37 7.94 14.68
CA ASP A 580 -13.29 6.48 14.52
C ASP A 580 -13.99 5.83 15.72
N TYR A 581 -14.80 4.79 15.48
CA TYR A 581 -15.46 4.00 16.51
C TYR A 581 -15.27 2.51 16.23
N TRP A 582 -15.27 1.72 17.30
CA TRP A 582 -15.16 0.26 17.17
C TRP A 582 -15.85 -0.48 18.32
N PHE A 583 -16.38 -1.65 17.94
CA PHE A 583 -16.98 -2.62 18.83
C PHE A 583 -16.08 -3.87 18.80
N PRO A 584 -15.42 -4.26 19.91
CA PRO A 584 -14.59 -5.46 19.96
C PRO A 584 -15.37 -6.75 19.65
N GLY A 585 -16.69 -6.72 19.81
CA GLY A 585 -17.61 -7.82 19.50
C GLY A 585 -18.05 -8.59 20.73
N LYS A 586 -19.17 -9.29 20.56
CA LYS A 586 -19.85 -10.03 21.63
C LYS A 586 -18.95 -11.08 22.30
N PHE A 587 -18.04 -11.72 21.57
CA PHE A 587 -17.07 -12.68 22.12
C PHE A 587 -16.28 -12.10 23.30
N VAL A 588 -15.79 -10.86 23.17
CA VAL A 588 -15.05 -10.20 24.24
C VAL A 588 -15.95 -9.94 25.45
N ASP A 589 -17.16 -9.42 25.21
CA ASP A 589 -18.11 -9.13 26.29
C ASP A 589 -18.51 -10.42 27.03
N ASP A 590 -18.75 -11.51 26.32
CA ASP A 590 -19.08 -12.80 26.90
C ASP A 590 -17.92 -13.36 27.74
N VAL A 591 -16.69 -13.39 27.19
CA VAL A 591 -15.50 -13.87 27.92
C VAL A 591 -15.23 -13.05 29.17
N LEU A 592 -15.33 -11.73 29.10
CA LEU A 592 -15.06 -10.87 30.26
C LEU A 592 -16.16 -10.91 31.35
N ASN A 593 -17.33 -11.45 31.03
CA ASN A 593 -18.37 -11.72 32.00
C ASN A 593 -18.23 -13.10 32.68
N GLU A 594 -17.38 -13.99 32.16
CA GLU A 594 -17.10 -15.28 32.74
C GLU A 594 -16.35 -15.16 34.10
N PRO A 595 -16.39 -16.17 34.95
CA PRO A 595 -15.59 -16.22 36.16
C PRO A 595 -14.08 -16.09 35.87
N LEU A 596 -13.32 -15.41 36.72
CA LEU A 596 -11.87 -15.18 36.54
C LEU A 596 -11.04 -16.46 36.50
N ASP A 597 -11.55 -17.59 37.00
CA ASP A 597 -10.90 -18.87 36.93
C ASP A 597 -11.07 -19.61 35.60
N SER A 598 -11.99 -19.15 34.73
CA SER A 598 -12.18 -19.66 33.35
C SER A 598 -11.53 -18.83 32.26
N ILE A 599 -10.97 -17.64 32.57
CA ILE A 599 -10.33 -16.76 31.62
C ILE A 599 -8.85 -16.48 31.95
N ASN A 600 -8.09 -16.08 30.97
CA ASN A 600 -6.68 -15.69 31.11
C ASN A 600 -6.48 -14.19 31.34
N VAL A 601 -7.51 -13.39 31.19
CA VAL A 601 -7.47 -11.93 31.36
C VAL A 601 -7.40 -11.59 32.85
N SER A 602 -6.53 -10.62 33.20
CA SER A 602 -6.44 -10.17 34.59
C SER A 602 -7.63 -9.34 35.03
N GLU A 603 -7.92 -9.33 36.36
CA GLU A 603 -8.97 -8.50 36.91
C GLU A 603 -8.79 -7.01 36.59
N SER A 604 -7.54 -6.51 36.59
CA SER A 604 -7.26 -5.12 36.26
C SER A 604 -7.61 -4.76 34.82
N VAL A 605 -7.28 -5.63 33.84
CA VAL A 605 -7.64 -5.44 32.43
C VAL A 605 -9.17 -5.50 32.26
N ARG A 606 -9.82 -6.47 32.89
CA ARG A 606 -11.27 -6.62 32.93
C ARG A 606 -11.97 -5.36 33.43
N GLN A 607 -11.55 -4.85 34.60
CA GLN A 607 -12.13 -3.65 35.18
C GLN A 607 -11.91 -2.43 34.28
N SER A 608 -10.68 -2.21 33.83
CA SER A 608 -10.38 -1.11 32.91
C SER A 608 -11.23 -1.17 31.63
N TYR A 609 -11.45 -2.35 31.08
CA TYR A 609 -12.33 -2.51 29.92
C TYR A 609 -13.75 -2.04 30.20
N PHE A 610 -14.33 -2.44 31.35
CA PHE A 610 -15.68 -2.03 31.72
C PHE A 610 -15.77 -0.53 32.03
N ASP A 611 -14.75 0.06 32.61
CA ASP A 611 -14.71 1.48 32.97
C ASP A 611 -14.48 2.40 31.73
N GLU A 612 -13.70 1.95 30.76
CA GLU A 612 -13.32 2.75 29.59
C GLU A 612 -14.22 2.56 28.35
N THR A 613 -15.15 1.60 28.38
CA THR A 613 -16.04 1.32 27.26
C THR A 613 -17.45 1.77 27.55
N PHE A 614 -18.18 2.21 26.51
CA PHE A 614 -19.59 2.53 26.58
C PHE A 614 -20.45 1.37 26.10
N SER A 615 -21.66 1.21 26.64
CA SER A 615 -22.60 0.19 26.16
C SER A 615 -23.61 0.81 25.18
N LEU A 616 -23.78 0.16 24.01
CA LEU A 616 -24.76 0.54 23.00
C LEU A 616 -25.36 -0.74 22.39
N PHE A 617 -26.68 -0.88 22.38
CA PHE A 617 -27.39 -2.06 21.88
C PHE A 617 -26.89 -3.40 22.48
N GLY A 618 -26.48 -3.39 23.75
CA GLY A 618 -25.97 -4.58 24.43
C GLY A 618 -24.54 -4.99 24.08
N GLN A 619 -23.81 -4.18 23.32
CA GLN A 619 -22.38 -4.38 23.03
C GLN A 619 -21.57 -3.17 23.52
N ARG A 620 -20.33 -3.42 23.88
CA ARG A 620 -19.42 -2.37 24.31
C ARG A 620 -18.64 -1.79 23.14
N TRP A 621 -18.40 -0.49 23.18
CA TRP A 621 -17.67 0.22 22.12
C TRP A 621 -16.78 1.33 22.68
N LYS A 622 -15.81 1.72 21.88
CA LYS A 622 -14.89 2.86 22.08
C LYS A 622 -14.90 3.78 20.87
N ALA A 623 -14.46 5.00 21.05
CA ALA A 623 -14.29 5.96 19.95
C ALA A 623 -13.05 6.83 20.14
N ARG A 624 -12.51 7.34 19.03
CA ARG A 624 -11.37 8.27 19.00
C ARG A 624 -11.60 9.39 18.02
N LEU A 625 -11.38 10.63 18.46
CA LEU A 625 -11.47 11.83 17.62
C LEU A 625 -10.08 12.19 17.10
N SER A 626 -9.97 12.46 15.80
CA SER A 626 -8.73 12.73 15.06
C SER A 626 -8.85 14.02 14.26
N PRO A 627 -8.40 15.18 14.80
CA PRO A 627 -8.37 16.45 14.08
C PRO A 627 -7.25 16.47 13.05
N ARG A 628 -7.46 17.19 11.94
CA ARG A 628 -6.50 17.37 10.85
C ARG A 628 -6.55 18.79 10.33
N LEU A 629 -5.38 19.33 10.01
CA LEU A 629 -5.20 20.67 9.49
C LEU A 629 -4.16 20.65 8.38
N GLY A 630 -4.49 21.19 7.23
CA GLY A 630 -3.57 21.44 6.13
C GLY A 630 -3.62 22.89 5.71
N ILE A 631 -2.50 23.50 5.45
CA ILE A 631 -2.39 24.88 4.97
C ILE A 631 -1.49 24.85 3.73
N SER A 632 -1.94 25.47 2.65
CA SER A 632 -1.12 25.76 1.47
C SER A 632 -1.10 27.27 1.26
N HIS A 633 0.10 27.85 1.24
CA HIS A 633 0.32 29.27 1.06
C HIS A 633 1.14 29.52 -0.20
N PRO A 634 0.52 29.92 -1.31
CA PRO A 634 1.24 30.37 -2.48
C PRO A 634 2.07 31.64 -2.18
N VAL A 635 3.39 31.50 -2.14
CA VAL A 635 4.34 32.62 -1.96
C VAL A 635 4.46 33.41 -3.26
N SER A 636 4.35 32.71 -4.38
CA SER A 636 4.30 33.25 -5.75
C SER A 636 3.51 32.30 -6.65
N ASP A 637 3.28 32.68 -7.90
CA ASP A 637 2.59 31.82 -8.87
C ASP A 637 3.29 30.46 -9.10
N ASN A 638 4.58 30.39 -8.83
CA ASN A 638 5.43 29.23 -9.06
C ASN A 638 5.94 28.58 -7.75
N GLN A 639 5.56 29.12 -6.58
CA GLN A 639 6.11 28.64 -5.30
C GLN A 639 5.02 28.57 -4.25
N THR A 640 4.92 27.42 -3.60
CA THR A 640 3.97 27.16 -2.55
C THR A 640 4.66 26.59 -1.31
N LEU A 641 4.38 27.20 -0.16
CA LEU A 641 4.72 26.66 1.13
C LEU A 641 3.50 25.92 1.68
N PHE A 642 3.67 24.68 2.11
CA PHE A 642 2.58 23.92 2.74
C PHE A 642 2.97 23.42 4.12
N PHE A 643 1.97 23.35 4.99
CA PHE A 643 2.08 22.82 6.34
C PHE A 643 0.93 21.87 6.58
N SER A 644 1.18 20.73 7.21
CA SER A 644 0.13 19.85 7.69
C SER A 644 0.37 19.40 9.13
N TYR A 645 -0.73 19.25 9.85
CA TYR A 645 -0.79 18.72 11.20
C TYR A 645 -1.97 17.77 11.30
N GLY A 646 -1.80 16.63 11.97
CA GLY A 646 -2.92 15.73 12.15
C GLY A 646 -2.69 14.62 13.16
N HIS A 647 -3.80 14.13 13.70
CA HIS A 647 -3.86 12.92 14.50
C HIS A 647 -4.36 11.77 13.62
N PHE A 648 -3.67 10.66 13.71
CA PHE A 648 -3.95 9.47 12.91
C PHE A 648 -3.96 8.26 13.84
N SER A 649 -4.94 7.38 13.68
CA SER A 649 -5.11 6.21 14.53
C SER A 649 -5.30 4.94 13.74
N LYS A 650 -4.83 3.83 14.32
CA LYS A 650 -5.04 2.49 13.79
C LYS A 650 -5.37 1.52 14.92
N LEU A 651 -6.41 0.73 14.72
CA LEU A 651 -6.82 -0.30 15.68
C LEU A 651 -5.73 -1.37 15.83
N PRO A 652 -5.60 -1.94 17.03
CA PRO A 652 -4.73 -3.08 17.28
C PRO A 652 -5.03 -4.24 16.35
N ARG A 653 -4.02 -5.03 16.03
CA ARG A 653 -4.25 -6.29 15.31
C ARG A 653 -5.15 -7.22 16.14
N PRO A 654 -6.02 -8.00 15.50
CA PRO A 654 -6.93 -8.92 16.21
C PRO A 654 -6.22 -9.87 17.18
N GLN A 655 -5.04 -10.37 16.83
CA GLN A 655 -4.25 -11.23 17.72
C GLN A 655 -3.88 -10.56 19.04
N PHE A 656 -3.63 -9.26 19.05
CA PHE A 656 -3.29 -8.53 20.27
C PHE A 656 -4.51 -8.34 21.18
N VAL A 657 -5.71 -8.43 20.62
CA VAL A 657 -6.99 -8.24 21.31
C VAL A 657 -7.59 -9.57 21.76
N TYR A 658 -7.62 -10.59 20.88
CA TYR A 658 -8.45 -11.78 21.01
C TYR A 658 -7.70 -13.06 21.37
N SER A 659 -6.35 -13.11 21.22
CA SER A 659 -5.58 -14.32 21.46
C SER A 659 -5.76 -14.84 22.88
N LYS A 660 -6.12 -16.12 23.00
CA LYS A 660 -6.10 -16.88 24.27
C LYS A 660 -6.84 -16.23 25.44
N LEU A 661 -7.90 -15.49 25.17
CA LEU A 661 -8.70 -14.87 26.24
C LEU A 661 -9.35 -15.91 27.14
N GLU A 662 -9.85 -17.00 26.56
CA GLU A 662 -10.35 -18.15 27.30
C GLU A 662 -9.22 -19.04 27.79
N LYS A 663 -9.46 -19.72 28.90
CA LYS A 663 -8.48 -20.63 29.50
C LYS A 663 -8.32 -21.87 28.63
N THR A 664 -7.24 -21.94 27.91
CA THR A 664 -6.85 -23.10 27.11
C THR A 664 -5.79 -23.91 27.86
N SER A 665 -5.74 -25.23 27.63
CA SER A 665 -4.72 -26.09 28.21
C SER A 665 -3.35 -25.85 27.54
N ALA A 666 -2.79 -24.64 27.72
CA ALA A 666 -1.48 -24.33 27.19
C ALA A 666 -0.40 -25.02 28.02
N ARG A 667 0.46 -25.79 27.36
CA ARG A 667 1.63 -26.45 27.96
C ARG A 667 2.85 -25.54 27.89
N SER A 668 2.77 -24.41 27.21
CA SER A 668 3.88 -23.46 27.03
C SER A 668 4.10 -22.61 28.28
N THR A 669 5.35 -22.46 28.70
CA THR A 669 5.80 -21.61 29.81
C THR A 669 5.61 -20.12 29.52
N PHE A 670 5.64 -19.71 28.25
CA PHE A 670 5.50 -18.33 27.81
C PHE A 670 4.22 -18.16 26.98
N GLN A 671 3.13 -17.91 27.67
CA GLN A 671 1.86 -17.67 27.03
C GLN A 671 1.59 -16.17 26.92
N THR A 672 1.43 -15.67 25.70
CA THR A 672 1.01 -14.31 25.47
C THR A 672 -0.50 -14.28 25.30
N VAL A 673 -1.18 -13.49 26.12
CA VAL A 673 -2.64 -13.34 26.16
C VAL A 673 -3.01 -12.01 25.53
N GLY A 674 -4.07 -11.98 24.75
CA GLY A 674 -4.64 -10.76 24.19
C GLY A 674 -5.14 -9.81 25.28
N ASN A 675 -5.27 -8.53 24.92
CA ASN A 675 -5.83 -7.53 25.81
C ASN A 675 -6.98 -6.78 25.11
N PRO A 676 -8.23 -7.07 25.48
CA PRO A 676 -9.40 -6.44 24.87
C PRO A 676 -9.49 -4.93 25.12
N ASN A 677 -8.77 -4.40 26.11
CA ASN A 677 -8.79 -2.98 26.47
C ASN A 677 -7.76 -2.13 25.75
N LEU A 678 -7.03 -2.70 24.78
CA LEU A 678 -6.05 -1.95 24.00
C LEU A 678 -6.69 -0.74 23.30
N ASN A 679 -5.98 0.38 23.35
CA ASN A 679 -6.29 1.59 22.60
C ASN A 679 -5.66 1.53 21.19
N PRO A 680 -6.21 2.28 20.22
CA PRO A 680 -5.57 2.43 18.92
C PRO A 680 -4.19 3.06 19.05
N GLU A 681 -3.22 2.51 18.33
CA GLU A 681 -1.92 3.17 18.12
C GLU A 681 -2.16 4.51 17.43
N THR A 682 -1.53 5.56 17.93
CA THR A 682 -1.80 6.93 17.48
C THR A 682 -0.53 7.65 17.08
N THR A 683 -0.58 8.28 15.90
CA THR A 683 0.49 9.15 15.39
C THR A 683 0.04 10.60 15.38
N VAL A 684 0.84 11.49 15.96
CA VAL A 684 0.76 12.94 15.72
C VAL A 684 1.84 13.30 14.72
N SER A 685 1.43 13.82 13.57
CA SER A 685 2.34 14.16 12.47
C SER A 685 2.36 15.65 12.19
N TYR A 686 3.56 16.16 11.98
CA TYR A 686 3.83 17.53 11.52
C TYR A 686 4.62 17.45 10.22
N GLU A 687 4.25 18.27 9.26
CA GLU A 687 4.92 18.33 7.97
C GLU A 687 4.99 19.77 7.48
N LEU A 688 6.15 20.16 6.98
CA LEU A 688 6.40 21.43 6.34
C LEU A 688 7.09 21.17 5.00
N GLY A 689 6.58 21.77 3.94
CA GLY A 689 7.19 21.59 2.63
C GLY A 689 7.14 22.84 1.77
N LEU A 690 8.05 22.85 0.81
CA LEU A 690 8.17 23.87 -0.21
C LEU A 690 8.09 23.19 -1.57
N ARG A 691 7.17 23.62 -2.42
CA ARG A 691 7.11 23.24 -3.83
C ARG A 691 7.48 24.44 -4.67
N ASN A 692 8.38 24.24 -5.62
CA ASN A 692 8.85 25.30 -6.50
C ASN A 692 8.85 24.78 -7.94
N GLN A 693 8.10 25.42 -8.80
CA GLN A 693 8.15 25.22 -10.23
C GLN A 693 9.29 26.09 -10.82
N LEU A 694 10.38 25.44 -11.23
CA LEU A 694 11.60 26.10 -11.72
C LEU A 694 11.52 26.54 -13.19
N GLY A 695 10.42 26.22 -13.86
CA GLY A 695 10.12 26.52 -15.26
C GLY A 695 8.81 25.89 -15.66
N GLU A 696 8.53 25.76 -16.95
CA GLU A 696 7.30 25.11 -17.42
C GLU A 696 7.32 23.58 -17.25
N SER A 697 8.51 23.00 -17.15
CA SER A 697 8.73 21.55 -17.20
C SER A 697 9.29 20.94 -15.91
N ASP A 698 9.62 21.75 -14.92
CA ASP A 698 10.45 21.32 -13.78
C ASP A 698 9.80 21.70 -12.45
N VAL A 699 9.72 20.76 -11.53
CA VAL A 699 9.21 20.97 -10.17
C VAL A 699 10.18 20.40 -9.15
N LEU A 700 10.56 21.22 -8.19
CA LEU A 700 11.34 20.82 -7.01
C LEU A 700 10.45 20.86 -5.77
N THR A 701 10.38 19.75 -5.04
CA THR A 701 9.67 19.64 -3.77
C THR A 701 10.67 19.30 -2.66
N LEU A 702 10.63 20.08 -1.59
CA LEU A 702 11.36 19.85 -0.36
C LEU A 702 10.34 19.62 0.75
N THR A 703 10.50 18.55 1.53
CA THR A 703 9.59 18.24 2.61
C THR A 703 10.37 17.85 3.86
N ALA A 704 10.04 18.43 5.00
CA ALA A 704 10.50 18.01 6.31
C ALA A 704 9.32 17.53 7.14
N TYR A 705 9.48 16.42 7.86
CA TYR A 705 8.42 15.86 8.66
C TYR A 705 8.92 15.34 10.01
N TYR A 706 8.00 15.35 10.97
CA TYR A 706 8.18 14.82 12.31
C TYR A 706 6.93 14.07 12.73
N LYS A 707 7.08 12.86 13.27
CA LYS A 707 5.99 12.02 13.76
C LYS A 707 6.32 11.54 15.17
N ASP A 708 5.40 11.75 16.10
CA ASP A 708 5.38 11.07 17.40
C ASP A 708 4.29 10.00 17.38
N ILE A 709 4.69 8.76 17.65
CA ILE A 709 3.79 7.62 17.71
C ILE A 709 3.74 7.19 19.18
N PHE A 710 2.56 7.14 19.74
CA PHE A 710 2.29 6.72 21.10
C PHE A 710 1.15 5.73 21.16
N ASP A 711 0.91 5.18 22.33
CA ASP A 711 0.05 4.02 22.51
C ASP A 711 0.55 2.78 21.69
N TYR A 712 1.86 2.73 21.39
CA TYR A 712 2.45 1.59 20.70
C TYR A 712 2.29 0.34 21.54
N ILE A 713 1.90 -0.74 20.86
CA ILE A 713 1.64 -2.02 21.52
C ILE A 713 2.96 -2.76 21.72
N THR A 714 3.16 -3.25 22.93
CA THR A 714 4.27 -4.11 23.31
C THR A 714 3.77 -5.23 24.24
N ALA A 715 4.44 -6.36 24.23
CA ALA A 715 4.14 -7.45 25.14
C ALA A 715 4.91 -7.29 26.46
N ARG A 716 4.22 -7.47 27.57
CA ARG A 716 4.78 -7.35 28.93
C ARG A 716 4.43 -8.55 29.79
N THR A 717 5.42 -9.01 30.55
CA THR A 717 5.20 -10.04 31.57
C THR A 717 4.64 -9.41 32.83
N VAL A 718 3.48 -9.87 33.22
CA VAL A 718 2.73 -9.40 34.40
C VAL A 718 2.72 -10.53 35.43
N ARG A 719 2.95 -10.18 36.70
CA ARG A 719 2.78 -11.14 37.81
C ARG A 719 1.29 -11.42 38.04
N ALA A 720 0.92 -12.67 38.06
CA ALA A 720 -0.45 -13.04 38.42
C ALA A 720 -0.73 -12.65 39.88
N SER A 721 -1.82 -11.94 40.11
CA SER A 721 -2.27 -11.53 41.46
C SER A 721 -2.83 -12.71 42.26
N SER A 722 -3.05 -13.86 41.67
CA SER A 722 -3.54 -15.08 42.33
C SER A 722 -2.66 -16.28 42.02
N ALA A 723 -2.44 -17.16 43.01
CA ALA A 723 -1.71 -18.43 42.91
C ALA A 723 -2.30 -19.44 41.90
N ARG A 724 -3.28 -19.06 41.09
CA ARG A 724 -4.08 -19.90 40.19
C ARG A 724 -3.49 -20.06 38.78
N ILE A 725 -2.53 -19.20 38.40
CA ILE A 725 -1.79 -19.36 37.13
C ILE A 725 -0.53 -20.16 37.42
N SER A 726 -0.39 -21.31 36.83
CA SER A 726 0.80 -22.16 36.93
C SER A 726 2.04 -21.35 36.48
N GLY A 727 2.90 -20.98 37.41
CA GLY A 727 4.10 -20.21 37.15
C GLY A 727 4.10 -18.77 37.68
N GLY A 728 2.98 -18.24 38.18
CA GLY A 728 2.93 -16.93 38.87
C GLY A 728 3.12 -15.69 37.98
N SER A 729 3.28 -15.84 36.65
CA SER A 729 3.37 -14.74 35.70
C SER A 729 2.78 -15.15 34.33
N TYR A 730 2.27 -14.17 33.59
CA TYR A 730 1.84 -14.33 32.20
C TYR A 730 2.24 -13.09 31.39
N THR A 731 2.28 -13.20 30.07
CA THR A 731 2.58 -12.09 29.18
C THR A 731 1.29 -11.59 28.54
N THR A 732 1.10 -10.29 28.46
CA THR A 732 -0.03 -9.65 27.80
C THR A 732 0.40 -8.42 27.00
N TYR A 733 -0.42 -8.00 26.06
CA TYR A 733 -0.18 -6.80 25.27
C TYR A 733 -0.67 -5.56 26.01
N VAL A 734 0.09 -4.47 25.91
CA VAL A 734 -0.19 -3.18 26.57
C VAL A 734 0.24 -2.01 25.67
N ASN A 735 -0.39 -0.85 25.82
CA ASN A 735 -0.03 0.39 25.13
C ASN A 735 1.03 1.16 25.94
N LEU A 736 2.28 0.74 25.93
CA LEU A 736 3.36 1.34 26.72
C LEU A 736 4.55 1.84 25.90
N ASP A 737 4.66 1.45 24.65
CA ASP A 737 5.76 1.85 23.80
C ASP A 737 5.46 3.15 23.05
N TYR A 738 6.53 3.73 22.52
CA TYR A 738 6.47 4.89 21.64
C TYR A 738 7.54 4.79 20.54
N SER A 739 7.34 5.56 19.48
CA SER A 739 8.32 5.70 18.41
C SER A 739 8.36 7.13 17.91
N ARG A 740 9.51 7.58 17.41
CA ARG A 740 9.72 8.90 16.81
C ARG A 740 10.33 8.76 15.45
N ILE A 741 9.77 9.47 14.50
CA ILE A 741 10.25 9.47 13.14
C ILE A 741 10.45 10.91 12.69
N ARG A 742 11.60 11.18 12.08
CA ARG A 742 11.95 12.49 11.57
C ARG A 742 12.70 12.34 10.27
N GLY A 743 12.41 13.20 9.30
CA GLY A 743 13.08 13.08 8.02
C GLY A 743 12.89 14.29 7.13
N VAL A 744 13.71 14.30 6.10
CA VAL A 744 13.70 15.29 5.01
C VAL A 744 13.68 14.56 3.68
N GLU A 745 12.85 15.01 2.78
CA GLU A 745 12.71 14.49 1.42
C GLU A 745 12.95 15.59 0.40
N VAL A 746 13.60 15.23 -0.69
CA VAL A 746 13.84 16.08 -1.86
C VAL A 746 13.34 15.31 -3.08
N GLU A 747 12.48 15.93 -3.88
CA GLU A 747 11.99 15.36 -5.12
C GLU A 747 12.11 16.41 -6.24
N TYR A 748 12.77 16.04 -7.32
CA TYR A 748 12.83 16.84 -8.54
C TYR A 748 12.19 16.06 -9.67
N LYS A 749 11.16 16.66 -10.28
CA LYS A 749 10.46 16.12 -11.44
C LYS A 749 10.69 17.02 -12.65
N THR A 750 10.96 16.40 -13.79
CA THR A 750 11.11 17.10 -15.06
C THR A 750 10.33 16.39 -16.16
N ARG A 751 9.77 17.20 -17.08
CA ARG A 751 9.07 16.70 -18.28
C ARG A 751 9.44 17.57 -19.46
N LEU A 752 10.35 17.10 -20.29
CA LEU A 752 10.77 17.80 -21.49
C LEU A 752 9.96 17.29 -22.70
N GLY A 753 8.91 18.02 -23.03
CA GLY A 753 7.99 17.61 -24.10
C GLY A 753 7.41 16.21 -23.89
N ALA A 754 7.20 15.50 -24.99
CA ALA A 754 6.66 14.14 -24.95
C ALA A 754 7.73 13.06 -24.93
N TRP A 755 9.01 13.43 -25.06
CA TRP A 755 10.12 12.47 -25.26
C TRP A 755 10.88 12.11 -23.98
N PHE A 756 10.86 12.97 -22.96
CA PHE A 756 11.61 12.74 -21.73
C PHE A 756 10.79 13.06 -20.48
N ARG A 757 10.78 12.13 -19.54
CA ARG A 757 10.29 12.31 -18.17
C ARG A 757 11.34 11.83 -17.20
N GLY A 758 11.62 12.61 -16.17
CA GLY A 758 12.59 12.27 -15.15
C GLY A 758 12.09 12.56 -13.76
N THR A 759 12.38 11.68 -12.81
CA THR A 759 12.18 11.90 -11.37
C THR A 759 13.46 11.53 -10.64
N LEU A 760 14.01 12.49 -9.92
CA LEU A 760 15.11 12.29 -8.97
C LEU A 760 14.55 12.48 -7.58
N SER A 761 14.81 11.55 -6.69
CA SER A 761 14.35 11.66 -5.31
C SER A 761 15.41 11.21 -4.33
N GLY A 762 15.48 11.90 -3.21
CA GLY A 762 16.34 11.58 -2.09
C GLY A 762 15.60 11.74 -0.78
N SER A 763 15.84 10.86 0.16
CA SER A 763 15.31 11.01 1.52
C SER A 763 16.38 10.67 2.56
N TYR A 764 16.30 11.41 3.65
CA TYR A 764 17.01 11.11 4.88
C TYR A 764 16.01 11.03 6.01
N SER A 765 15.91 9.87 6.67
CA SER A 765 14.98 9.65 7.78
C SER A 765 15.63 8.85 8.89
N ILE A 766 15.15 9.06 10.10
CA ILE A 766 15.53 8.29 11.28
C ILE A 766 14.26 7.88 11.99
N ALA A 767 14.04 6.58 12.08
CA ALA A 767 12.99 5.97 12.88
C ALA A 767 13.60 5.35 14.13
N THR A 768 13.18 5.81 15.32
CA THR A 768 13.64 5.29 16.62
C THR A 768 12.46 4.93 17.50
N GLY A 769 12.61 3.93 18.33
CA GLY A 769 11.59 3.50 19.28
C GLY A 769 12.19 2.57 20.33
N LYS A 770 11.36 2.05 21.21
CA LYS A 770 11.80 1.02 22.17
C LYS A 770 11.80 -0.37 21.55
N SER A 771 10.88 -0.63 20.60
CA SER A 771 10.76 -1.91 19.91
C SER A 771 10.40 -1.72 18.43
N SER A 772 10.89 -2.62 17.59
CA SER A 772 10.53 -2.68 16.17
C SER A 772 9.25 -3.49 15.92
N ALA A 773 8.90 -4.38 16.84
CA ALA A 773 7.71 -5.23 16.81
C ALA A 773 7.10 -5.37 18.21
N ALA A 774 5.80 -5.64 18.29
CA ALA A 774 5.10 -5.78 19.57
C ALA A 774 5.64 -6.94 20.44
N ASP A 775 6.10 -8.03 19.81
CA ASP A 775 6.60 -9.25 20.50
C ASP A 775 8.10 -9.22 20.78
N GLU A 776 8.81 -8.14 20.44
CA GLU A 776 10.27 -8.04 20.60
C GLU A 776 10.70 -8.22 22.08
N ALA A 777 9.94 -7.64 23.00
CA ALA A 777 10.21 -7.79 24.43
C ALA A 777 10.11 -9.24 24.91
N VAL A 778 9.13 -10.00 24.42
CA VAL A 778 8.97 -11.43 24.74
C VAL A 778 10.09 -12.25 24.12
N PHE A 779 10.45 -11.94 22.88
CA PHE A 779 11.56 -12.60 22.20
C PHE A 779 12.88 -12.38 22.94
N ASN A 780 13.14 -11.15 23.35
CA ASN A 780 14.36 -10.82 24.10
C ASN A 780 14.41 -11.61 25.42
N LEU A 781 13.29 -11.63 26.16
CA LEU A 781 13.17 -12.40 27.39
C LEU A 781 13.41 -13.91 27.17
N GLN A 782 12.83 -14.49 26.13
CA GLN A 782 12.99 -15.91 25.79
C GLN A 782 14.43 -16.27 25.41
N ASN A 783 15.18 -15.35 24.84
CA ASN A 783 16.57 -15.53 24.44
C ASN A 783 17.58 -15.02 25.48
N GLY A 784 17.11 -14.59 26.66
CA GLY A 784 17.97 -14.07 27.71
C GLY A 784 18.60 -12.70 27.38
N LEU A 785 18.02 -11.96 26.43
CA LEU A 785 18.45 -10.61 26.06
C LEU A 785 17.75 -9.58 26.96
N GLU A 786 18.44 -8.49 27.27
CA GLU A 786 17.86 -7.38 28.03
C GLU A 786 16.88 -6.57 27.16
N GLU A 787 15.85 -6.01 27.80
CA GLU A 787 14.96 -5.04 27.16
C GLU A 787 15.70 -3.74 26.85
N ASN A 788 15.37 -3.15 25.70
CA ASN A 788 15.85 -1.83 25.34
C ASN A 788 15.28 -0.76 26.30
N ILE A 789 16.10 -0.21 27.17
CA ILE A 789 15.71 0.88 28.07
C ILE A 789 15.68 2.21 27.33
N LYS A 790 16.55 2.38 26.32
CA LYS A 790 16.68 3.58 25.48
C LYS A 790 16.05 3.38 24.11
N GLU A 791 15.76 4.50 23.43
CA GLU A 791 15.40 4.47 22.03
C GLU A 791 16.51 3.84 21.18
N VAL A 792 16.13 2.88 20.36
CA VAL A 792 17.02 2.25 19.37
C VAL A 792 16.47 2.48 17.96
N PRO A 793 17.31 2.49 16.93
CA PRO A 793 16.84 2.54 15.55
C PRO A 793 15.97 1.32 15.24
N ALA A 794 14.86 1.54 14.53
CA ALA A 794 14.01 0.46 14.06
C ALA A 794 14.76 -0.45 13.07
N VAL A 795 14.51 -1.75 13.11
CA VAL A 795 15.23 -2.76 12.30
C VAL A 795 15.02 -2.54 10.80
N PHE A 796 13.83 -2.07 10.43
CA PHE A 796 13.46 -1.74 9.04
C PHE A 796 13.93 -0.33 8.62
N ASP A 797 14.54 0.48 9.51
CA ASP A 797 15.02 1.83 9.18
C ASP A 797 16.12 1.79 8.10
N ARG A 798 15.96 2.60 7.08
CA ARG A 798 16.90 2.81 5.98
C ARG A 798 17.14 4.31 5.84
N PRO A 799 18.09 4.87 6.60
CA PRO A 799 18.23 6.32 6.74
C PRO A 799 18.38 7.09 5.44
N ILE A 800 19.13 6.58 4.50
CA ILE A 800 19.37 7.27 3.22
C ILE A 800 18.79 6.42 2.10
N GLN A 801 17.98 7.06 1.28
CA GLN A 801 17.49 6.52 0.02
C GLN A 801 17.72 7.52 -1.10
N PHE A 802 18.04 7.02 -2.26
CA PHE A 802 18.11 7.78 -3.51
C PHE A 802 17.47 6.95 -4.61
N SER A 803 16.63 7.58 -5.42
CA SER A 803 16.03 6.98 -6.60
C SER A 803 16.08 7.93 -7.77
N MET A 804 16.44 7.41 -8.92
CA MET A 804 16.42 8.09 -10.20
C MET A 804 15.63 7.24 -11.18
N ASN A 805 14.56 7.79 -11.72
CA ASN A 805 13.71 7.17 -12.71
C ASN A 805 13.69 8.05 -13.95
N LEU A 806 14.22 7.57 -15.06
CA LEU A 806 14.29 8.29 -16.33
C LEU A 806 13.55 7.51 -17.39
N ASN A 807 12.67 8.17 -18.11
CA ASN A 807 11.91 7.61 -19.21
C ASN A 807 12.13 8.41 -20.48
N PHE A 808 12.63 7.73 -21.52
CA PHE A 808 12.85 8.26 -22.85
C PHE A 808 11.85 7.61 -23.79
N THR A 809 10.91 8.38 -24.32
CA THR A 809 9.87 7.91 -25.26
C THR A 809 10.11 8.52 -26.63
N CYS A 810 10.25 7.68 -27.65
CA CYS A 810 10.31 8.08 -29.03
C CYS A 810 8.98 7.68 -29.70
N LYS A 811 8.22 8.67 -30.18
CA LYS A 811 6.95 8.42 -30.88
C LYS A 811 7.21 8.03 -32.33
N LYS A 812 6.25 7.31 -32.91
CA LYS A 812 6.24 7.01 -34.33
C LYS A 812 6.41 8.27 -35.17
N ASP A 813 7.27 8.22 -36.16
CA ASP A 813 7.63 9.34 -37.04
C ASP A 813 8.39 10.52 -36.38
N GLN A 814 8.79 10.37 -35.09
CA GLN A 814 9.59 11.35 -34.37
C GLN A 814 10.86 10.69 -33.79
N PRO A 815 11.81 10.27 -34.65
CA PRO A 815 13.01 9.59 -34.18
C PRO A 815 13.87 10.51 -33.30
N LEU A 816 14.43 9.93 -32.21
CA LEU A 816 15.35 10.63 -31.34
C LEU A 816 16.59 11.06 -32.16
N PHE A 817 17.01 12.33 -32.04
CA PHE A 817 18.13 12.90 -32.80
C PHE A 817 18.00 12.89 -34.33
N GLY A 818 16.83 12.65 -34.88
CA GLY A 818 16.60 12.72 -36.34
C GLY A 818 17.16 11.55 -37.15
N PHE A 819 17.72 10.51 -36.50
CA PHE A 819 18.29 9.34 -37.19
C PHE A 819 17.35 8.15 -37.10
N GLY A 820 17.33 7.30 -38.13
CA GLY A 820 16.70 5.98 -38.11
C GLY A 820 15.18 6.00 -38.19
N LYS A 821 14.59 6.87 -38.97
CA LYS A 821 13.15 6.88 -39.26
C LYS A 821 12.69 5.47 -39.71
N GLY A 822 11.73 4.89 -38.99
CA GLY A 822 11.24 3.53 -39.24
C GLY A 822 12.01 2.39 -38.55
N ILE A 823 13.21 2.65 -37.98
CA ILE A 823 14.02 1.66 -37.25
C ILE A 823 14.18 2.05 -35.78
N LEU A 824 14.36 3.36 -35.50
CA LEU A 824 14.56 3.89 -34.16
C LEU A 824 13.40 4.82 -33.76
N ASP A 825 12.21 4.58 -34.25
CA ASP A 825 10.99 5.25 -33.86
C ASP A 825 10.05 4.27 -33.14
N ASP A 826 9.14 4.80 -32.32
CA ASP A 826 8.16 4.05 -31.53
C ASP A 826 8.78 3.08 -30.50
N TYR A 827 9.77 3.60 -29.74
CA TYR A 827 10.36 2.86 -28.62
C TYR A 827 10.35 3.67 -27.32
N ASN A 828 10.44 2.93 -26.22
CA ASN A 828 10.56 3.48 -24.87
C ASN A 828 11.75 2.86 -24.16
N THR A 829 12.55 3.72 -23.51
CA THR A 829 13.66 3.29 -22.66
C THR A 829 13.45 3.82 -21.26
N TYR A 830 13.39 2.90 -20.29
CA TYR A 830 13.28 3.22 -18.89
C TYR A 830 14.57 2.87 -18.17
N VAL A 831 15.13 3.85 -17.44
CA VAL A 831 16.32 3.66 -16.61
C VAL A 831 15.96 3.95 -15.17
N ARG A 832 16.20 2.99 -14.31
CA ARG A 832 16.05 3.13 -12.87
C ARG A 832 17.39 2.92 -12.17
N VAL A 833 17.78 3.87 -11.33
CA VAL A 833 18.88 3.73 -10.38
C VAL A 833 18.30 3.90 -9.00
N PHE A 834 18.61 2.95 -8.14
CA PHE A 834 18.13 2.95 -6.77
C PHE A 834 19.27 2.64 -5.80
N TYR A 835 19.34 3.42 -4.73
CA TYR A 835 20.28 3.20 -3.64
C TYR A 835 19.53 3.36 -2.31
N GLN A 836 19.79 2.46 -1.38
CA GLN A 836 19.39 2.61 0.01
C GLN A 836 20.49 2.11 0.94
N THR A 837 20.56 2.66 2.13
CA THR A 837 21.44 2.16 3.19
C THR A 837 21.01 0.76 3.61
N GLY A 838 21.95 -0.04 4.08
CA GLY A 838 21.71 -1.39 4.61
C GLY A 838 20.81 -1.38 5.84
N LYS A 839 20.33 -2.57 6.17
CA LYS A 839 19.56 -2.86 7.38
C LYS A 839 20.40 -2.50 8.61
N ARG A 840 19.78 -1.86 9.58
CA ARG A 840 20.43 -1.63 10.86
C ARG A 840 20.40 -2.91 11.68
N TYR A 841 21.47 -3.16 12.40
CA TYR A 841 21.58 -4.27 13.32
C TYR A 841 22.27 -3.79 14.60
N ASN A 842 21.91 -4.39 15.72
CA ASN A 842 22.62 -4.19 16.97
C ASN A 842 23.83 -5.11 16.97
N HIS A 843 25.01 -4.53 17.16
CA HIS A 843 26.22 -5.33 17.32
C HIS A 843 26.18 -5.99 18.69
N GLN A 844 26.03 -7.30 18.70
CA GLN A 844 26.07 -8.10 19.91
C GLN A 844 27.39 -8.88 19.93
N ILE A 845 28.12 -8.77 21.02
CA ILE A 845 29.37 -9.52 21.23
C ILE A 845 29.03 -10.69 22.12
N LEU A 846 29.26 -11.91 21.63
CA LEU A 846 29.15 -13.10 22.46
C LEU A 846 30.25 -13.06 23.54
N VAL A 847 29.84 -12.94 24.79
CA VAL A 847 30.78 -12.88 25.95
C VAL A 847 30.95 -14.22 26.64
N GLY A 848 30.09 -15.18 26.34
CA GLY A 848 30.15 -16.52 26.92
C GLY A 848 28.85 -17.28 26.83
N TYR A 849 28.77 -18.36 27.58
CA TYR A 849 27.56 -19.16 27.72
C TYR A 849 27.17 -19.24 29.19
N ASP A 850 25.90 -19.17 29.49
CA ASP A 850 25.38 -19.38 30.84
C ASP A 850 25.68 -20.81 31.29
N ALA A 851 26.37 -20.94 32.38
CA ALA A 851 26.85 -22.24 32.89
C ALA A 851 25.71 -23.20 33.31
N SER A 852 24.53 -22.67 33.61
CA SER A 852 23.38 -23.46 34.07
C SER A 852 22.42 -23.87 32.94
N THR A 853 22.30 -23.04 31.92
CA THR A 853 21.36 -23.24 30.84
C THR A 853 22.01 -23.55 29.49
N GLY A 854 23.33 -23.36 29.36
CA GLY A 854 24.07 -23.48 28.09
C GLY A 854 23.73 -22.43 27.05
N ARG A 855 23.00 -21.38 27.42
CA ARG A 855 22.55 -20.32 26.47
C ARG A 855 23.69 -19.33 26.23
N PRO A 856 23.84 -18.84 24.99
CA PRO A 856 24.79 -17.80 24.68
C PRO A 856 24.40 -16.49 25.39
N GLN A 857 25.39 -15.82 25.97
CA GLN A 857 25.28 -14.50 26.58
C GLN A 857 25.93 -13.48 25.66
N TYR A 858 25.20 -12.40 25.35
CA TYR A 858 25.64 -11.32 24.48
C TYR A 858 25.66 -10.00 25.23
N VAL A 859 26.61 -9.10 24.86
CA VAL A 859 26.70 -7.71 25.33
C VAL A 859 26.66 -6.75 24.15
#